data_208d7e95fd579af8004682aa30af2aa7
#
_entry.id   208d7e95fd579af8004682aa30af2aa7
#
_cell.length_a   1.000
_cell.length_b   1.000
_cell.length_c   1.000
_cell.angle_alpha   90.00
_cell.angle_beta   90.00
_cell.angle_gamma   90.00
#
_symmetry.space_group_name_H-M   'P 1'
#
loop_
_entity.id
_entity.type
_entity.pdbx_description
1 polymer ?
#
loop_
_entity_poly.entity_id
_entity_poly.type
_entity_poly.pdbx_seq_one_letter_code
_entity_poly.pdbx_strand_id
1 'polypeptide(L)'
;PGVRPEQIGFNDIVADVEDDVLRRNLMYVQFGSTEVQEMYSFSLRLSLKYLEEHHLKFQVGDDYLQIGEAKFPDLKANSGGYQLKDAETSGQQILINYQSPNIAQRVTLTEVLAGKVAPNLIKNKIVLIGATSPSVKDILSTPYNQGSQSLMPGVVAHAQMTSQILSIVLDDASLFWFWSEWVEGVWVWGWSIVAVAIAWRLKHPIAIIVGGIAGVGSLIIICFVSFTFAGWIPFMPAAISLTVTIASVLGYKALYNLFYDSLTGLPNRSLFAKQLKKIKRKDKDKSPGFIGILCLDLDRFKLINDGLGYQAGDRILLETAQRLQENLNSKTILARVGADEFAIAIKTDQYTTEAIEIANKLDRAIALPYKLREQEIFTCLSIGLAFSPLGEDFQPEELLQASHAAMYKAKVSGKRRHEVFTTNMHQQALKRLELEADLNQAINNQEFELYYQPIICLKTGIIKGFEALVRWQSPSRGFVSPGAFIPVAEETGLIVPMGEWILTTACHQMQQWREQFPHAESVVMSVNLSSRQFAQANLIAQVQETLITTGLAGANLKLEITESMVMDDVNNTIELLHELKKLDIKISMDDFGTGYSSFNYLHLFPTDTLKIDRSFVSNMSQGVKNQDIVNTIVILAHRLGMDVIAEGIETKVERNLLHQFNCEYGQGYYFAKPLSQKDATELFEQNKTWEIDY
;
A
#
# COMPACT_ATOMS: atom_id res chain seq x y z
N PRO A 1 -81.04 36.74 -9.13
CA PRO A 1 -81.95 37.24 -8.14
C PRO A 1 -82.39 36.12 -7.24
N GLY A 2 -82.06 36.23 -5.87
CA GLY A 2 -82.50 35.29 -4.83
C GLY A 2 -81.44 34.41 -4.17
N VAL A 3 -80.19 34.45 -4.59
CA VAL A 3 -79.10 33.76 -3.94
C VAL A 3 -78.50 34.68 -2.86
N ARG A 4 -78.47 34.24 -1.65
CA ARG A 4 -77.81 35.00 -0.53
C ARG A 4 -76.30 34.98 -0.66
N PRO A 5 -75.56 36.02 -0.23
CA PRO A 5 -74.07 36.05 -0.30
C PRO A 5 -73.45 34.87 0.35
N GLU A 6 -74.02 34.32 1.42
CA GLU A 6 -73.61 33.17 2.13
C GLU A 6 -73.71 31.86 1.33
N GLN A 7 -74.40 31.88 0.19
CA GLN A 7 -74.60 30.74 -0.69
C GLN A 7 -73.64 30.76 -1.88
N ILE A 8 -72.82 31.81 -1.99
CA ILE A 8 -71.85 31.98 -3.08
C ILE A 8 -70.43 31.60 -2.59
N GLY A 9 -69.78 30.72 -3.32
CA GLY A 9 -68.38 30.43 -3.20
C GLY A 9 -67.63 30.68 -4.51
N PHE A 10 -66.40 31.11 -4.44
CA PHE A 10 -65.58 31.23 -5.66
C PHE A 10 -65.21 29.85 -6.17
N ASN A 11 -65.00 29.74 -7.47
CA ASN A 11 -64.73 28.53 -8.22
C ASN A 11 -63.31 28.53 -8.78
N ASP A 12 -62.45 29.40 -8.27
CA ASP A 12 -61.09 29.49 -8.76
C ASP A 12 -60.27 28.28 -8.28
N ILE A 13 -59.58 27.71 -9.22
CA ILE A 13 -58.73 26.55 -9.02
C ILE A 13 -57.29 26.98 -9.28
N VAL A 14 -56.41 26.76 -8.31
CA VAL A 14 -55.00 27.12 -8.35
C VAL A 14 -54.21 25.91 -8.75
N ALA A 15 -53.86 25.78 -10.03
CA ALA A 15 -52.90 24.80 -10.50
C ALA A 15 -51.45 25.31 -10.29
N ASP A 16 -50.50 24.40 -10.20
CA ASP A 16 -49.07 24.75 -10.10
C ASP A 16 -48.60 25.33 -11.44
N VAL A 17 -47.91 26.47 -11.41
CA VAL A 17 -47.50 27.23 -12.61
C VAL A 17 -46.51 26.46 -13.48
N GLU A 18 -45.72 25.56 -12.87
CA GLU A 18 -44.66 24.84 -13.55
C GLU A 18 -45.16 23.72 -14.47
N ASP A 19 -46.24 23.02 -14.11
CA ASP A 19 -46.71 21.83 -14.81
C ASP A 19 -48.24 21.79 -15.04
N ASP A 20 -48.93 22.85 -14.66
CA ASP A 20 -50.40 23.00 -14.76
C ASP A 20 -51.18 21.86 -14.06
N VAL A 21 -50.60 21.30 -12.98
CA VAL A 21 -51.22 20.23 -12.20
C VAL A 21 -51.87 20.78 -10.94
N LEU A 22 -53.15 20.42 -10.74
CA LEU A 22 -53.89 20.80 -9.55
C LEU A 22 -53.42 19.95 -8.34
N ARG A 23 -52.72 20.61 -7.41
CA ARG A 23 -52.28 20.01 -6.14
C ARG A 23 -52.76 20.78 -4.91
N ARG A 24 -53.25 22.01 -5.12
CA ARG A 24 -53.57 22.93 -4.03
C ARG A 24 -55.07 23.29 -4.04
N ASN A 25 -55.66 23.34 -2.86
CA ASN A 25 -57.02 23.83 -2.66
C ASN A 25 -56.97 25.20 -1.97
N LEU A 26 -57.32 26.26 -2.72
CA LEU A 26 -57.50 27.59 -2.18
C LEU A 26 -58.85 27.66 -1.47
N MET A 27 -58.82 27.75 -0.14
CA MET A 27 -59.99 27.65 0.72
C MET A 27 -60.63 29.04 1.00
N TYR A 28 -59.80 30.04 1.23
CA TYR A 28 -60.21 31.36 1.69
C TYR A 28 -59.30 32.45 1.17
N VAL A 29 -59.90 33.60 0.82
CA VAL A 29 -59.14 34.78 0.34
C VAL A 29 -59.75 36.04 0.92
N GLN A 30 -58.92 36.97 1.35
CA GLN A 30 -59.30 38.34 1.72
C GLN A 30 -58.88 39.34 0.63
N PHE A 31 -59.78 40.20 0.26
CA PHE A 31 -59.54 41.27 -0.69
C PHE A 31 -59.83 42.65 -0.09
N GLY A 32 -59.09 43.63 -0.46
CA GLY A 32 -59.27 45.03 -0.09
C GLY A 32 -58.46 45.48 1.10
N SER A 33 -57.99 46.73 1.03
CA SER A 33 -57.23 47.39 2.12
C SER A 33 -58.07 48.27 3.04
N THR A 34 -59.27 48.63 2.65
CA THR A 34 -60.19 49.57 3.37
C THR A 34 -61.49 48.93 3.75
N GLU A 35 -62.08 48.09 2.93
CA GLU A 35 -63.18 47.18 3.26
C GLU A 35 -62.72 45.76 2.95
N VAL A 36 -62.50 45.00 3.98
CA VAL A 36 -62.06 43.59 3.89
C VAL A 36 -63.29 42.76 3.44
N GLN A 37 -63.26 42.30 2.18
CA GLN A 37 -64.22 41.33 1.69
C GLN A 37 -63.64 39.93 1.80
N GLU A 38 -64.33 39.08 2.57
CA GLU A 38 -63.97 37.68 2.73
C GLU A 38 -64.68 36.81 1.73
N MET A 39 -63.92 36.03 0.97
CA MET A 39 -64.47 35.09 0.02
C MET A 39 -64.02 33.66 0.35
N TYR A 40 -64.96 32.75 0.32
CA TYR A 40 -64.75 31.32 0.61
C TYR A 40 -64.88 30.50 -0.67
N SER A 41 -64.05 29.50 -0.82
CA SER A 41 -64.13 28.61 -2.00
C SER A 41 -65.46 27.83 -2.00
N PHE A 42 -65.81 27.35 -3.17
CA PHE A 42 -66.98 26.48 -3.33
C PHE A 42 -66.88 25.21 -2.48
N SER A 43 -65.74 24.56 -2.42
CA SER A 43 -65.50 23.35 -1.61
C SER A 43 -65.64 23.65 -0.13
N LEU A 44 -65.11 24.77 0.37
CA LEU A 44 -65.22 25.16 1.77
C LEU A 44 -66.66 25.51 2.14
N ARG A 45 -67.37 26.28 1.28
CA ARG A 45 -68.78 26.63 1.48
C ARG A 45 -69.66 25.40 1.57
N LEU A 46 -69.48 24.42 0.69
CA LEU A 46 -70.21 23.16 0.73
C LEU A 46 -69.95 22.38 2.03
N SER A 47 -68.70 22.33 2.41
CA SER A 47 -68.28 21.63 3.65
C SER A 47 -68.89 22.31 4.89
N LEU A 48 -68.83 23.65 4.98
CA LEU A 48 -69.41 24.39 6.09
C LEU A 48 -70.92 24.22 6.13
N LYS A 49 -71.62 24.23 4.99
CA LYS A 49 -73.06 24.02 4.93
C LYS A 49 -73.49 22.64 5.38
N TYR A 50 -72.75 21.62 5.04
CA TYR A 50 -72.97 20.26 5.54
C TYR A 50 -72.72 20.14 7.03
N LEU A 51 -71.68 20.80 7.53
CA LEU A 51 -71.25 20.78 8.93
C LEU A 51 -72.10 21.67 9.87
N GLU A 52 -72.97 22.56 9.32
CA GLU A 52 -73.92 23.33 10.13
C GLU A 52 -74.81 22.43 11.04
N GLU A 53 -75.19 21.25 10.54
CA GLU A 53 -75.96 20.28 11.31
C GLU A 53 -75.19 19.71 12.52
N HIS A 54 -73.84 19.77 12.50
CA HIS A 54 -72.96 19.29 13.57
C HIS A 54 -72.61 20.38 14.57
N HIS A 55 -73.11 21.62 14.44
CA HIS A 55 -72.89 22.76 15.33
C HIS A 55 -71.39 23.11 15.58
N LEU A 56 -70.53 22.84 14.60
CA LEU A 56 -69.09 23.09 14.71
C LEU A 56 -68.80 24.59 14.47
N LYS A 57 -67.90 25.15 15.30
CA LYS A 57 -67.46 26.54 15.17
C LYS A 57 -66.45 26.67 14.03
N PHE A 58 -66.61 27.66 13.18
CA PHE A 58 -65.67 28.05 12.16
C PHE A 58 -64.94 29.33 12.59
N GLN A 59 -63.60 29.33 12.48
CA GLN A 59 -62.77 30.47 12.83
C GLN A 59 -61.66 30.64 11.77
N VAL A 60 -61.34 31.88 11.46
CA VAL A 60 -60.22 32.26 10.62
C VAL A 60 -59.12 32.82 11.52
N GLY A 61 -57.99 32.19 11.57
CA GLY A 61 -56.77 32.68 12.27
C GLY A 61 -55.81 33.29 11.24
N ASP A 62 -54.73 33.85 11.71
CA ASP A 62 -53.72 34.51 10.85
C ASP A 62 -53.00 33.49 9.92
N ASP A 63 -52.67 32.29 10.40
CA ASP A 63 -51.95 31.27 9.63
C ASP A 63 -52.73 29.94 9.52
N TYR A 64 -54.02 29.90 9.83
CA TYR A 64 -54.83 28.69 9.79
C TYR A 64 -56.32 28.96 9.70
N LEU A 65 -57.04 28.04 9.09
CA LEU A 65 -58.52 27.92 9.29
C LEU A 65 -58.77 26.82 10.32
N GLN A 66 -59.82 27.02 11.12
CA GLN A 66 -60.24 26.01 12.10
C GLN A 66 -61.76 25.74 11.96
N ILE A 67 -62.08 24.44 11.90
CA ILE A 67 -63.47 23.95 11.86
C ILE A 67 -63.62 22.92 12.98
N GLY A 68 -64.34 23.27 14.06
CA GLY A 68 -64.35 22.42 15.26
C GLY A 68 -62.98 22.31 15.90
N GLU A 69 -62.46 21.09 16.01
CA GLU A 69 -61.08 20.81 16.53
C GLU A 69 -60.07 20.76 15.37
N ALA A 70 -60.50 20.57 14.15
CA ALA A 70 -59.63 20.45 12.99
C ALA A 70 -59.00 21.79 12.58
N LYS A 71 -57.67 21.84 12.51
CA LYS A 71 -56.89 23.00 12.04
C LYS A 71 -56.30 22.74 10.69
N PHE A 72 -56.54 23.69 9.78
CA PHE A 72 -56.01 23.71 8.39
C PHE A 72 -54.89 24.78 8.32
N PRO A 73 -53.65 24.44 8.56
CA PRO A 73 -52.52 25.37 8.49
C PRO A 73 -52.34 25.85 7.07
N ASP A 74 -51.94 27.11 6.93
CA ASP A 74 -51.66 27.70 5.65
C ASP A 74 -50.41 27.16 4.98
N LEU A 75 -50.45 26.99 3.65
CA LEU A 75 -49.33 26.57 2.84
C LEU A 75 -48.35 27.74 2.66
N LYS A 76 -47.18 27.67 3.26
CA LYS A 76 -46.11 28.68 3.08
C LYS A 76 -45.34 28.47 1.78
N ALA A 77 -44.69 29.52 1.28
CA ALA A 77 -43.95 29.50 0.04
C ALA A 77 -42.91 28.35 -0.05
N ASN A 78 -42.32 27.96 1.08
CA ASN A 78 -41.30 26.93 1.17
C ASN A 78 -41.80 25.63 1.83
N SER A 79 -43.12 25.38 1.81
CA SER A 79 -43.68 24.17 2.40
C SER A 79 -43.30 22.91 1.63
N GLY A 80 -42.62 21.97 2.27
CA GLY A 80 -42.19 20.72 1.64
C GLY A 80 -41.21 20.97 0.49
N GLY A 81 -41.55 20.55 -0.72
CA GLY A 81 -40.72 20.75 -1.90
C GLY A 81 -41.04 22.00 -2.73
N TYR A 82 -41.97 22.83 -2.25
CA TYR A 82 -42.36 24.03 -2.98
C TYR A 82 -41.34 25.17 -2.82
N GLN A 83 -41.27 26.00 -3.90
CA GLN A 83 -40.58 27.29 -3.91
C GLN A 83 -41.50 28.27 -4.61
N LEU A 84 -42.66 28.56 -3.96
CA LEU A 84 -43.69 29.43 -4.51
C LEU A 84 -43.30 30.89 -4.35
N LYS A 85 -43.78 31.76 -5.25
CA LYS A 85 -43.70 33.20 -5.10
C LYS A 85 -44.77 33.67 -4.11
N ASP A 86 -44.54 34.78 -3.40
CA ASP A 86 -45.52 35.34 -2.45
C ASP A 86 -46.91 35.54 -3.06
N ALA A 87 -46.99 35.89 -4.35
CA ALA A 87 -48.26 36.03 -5.07
C ALA A 87 -49.01 34.68 -5.24
N GLU A 88 -48.30 33.56 -5.28
CA GLU A 88 -48.88 32.24 -5.48
C GLU A 88 -49.35 31.60 -4.15
N THR A 89 -48.92 32.15 -3.02
CA THR A 89 -49.35 31.76 -1.68
C THR A 89 -50.46 32.66 -1.11
N SER A 90 -50.99 33.59 -1.95
CA SER A 90 -52.08 34.46 -1.51
C SER A 90 -53.32 33.67 -1.17
N GLY A 91 -53.94 33.97 0.00
CA GLY A 91 -55.04 33.24 0.55
C GLY A 91 -54.68 31.94 1.25
N GLN A 92 -55.64 31.39 1.97
CA GLN A 92 -55.39 30.16 2.71
C GLN A 92 -55.52 28.92 1.84
N GLN A 93 -54.41 28.22 1.67
CA GLN A 93 -54.28 27.08 0.77
C GLN A 93 -53.84 25.84 1.54
N ILE A 94 -54.33 24.66 1.11
CA ILE A 94 -53.89 23.36 1.60
C ILE A 94 -53.56 22.44 0.44
N LEU A 95 -52.69 21.45 0.65
CA LEU A 95 -52.44 20.39 -0.34
C LEU A 95 -53.62 19.44 -0.44
N ILE A 96 -54.04 19.09 -1.66
CA ILE A 96 -55.08 18.11 -1.89
C ILE A 96 -54.53 16.71 -1.68
N ASN A 97 -55.13 15.97 -0.76
CA ASN A 97 -54.93 14.55 -0.59
C ASN A 97 -55.94 13.78 -1.43
N TYR A 98 -55.58 13.44 -2.66
CA TYR A 98 -56.43 12.70 -3.57
C TYR A 98 -56.66 11.26 -3.07
N GLN A 99 -57.92 10.92 -2.76
CA GLN A 99 -58.26 9.61 -2.18
C GLN A 99 -58.57 8.56 -3.23
N SER A 100 -59.34 8.87 -4.26
CA SER A 100 -59.74 7.96 -5.33
C SER A 100 -60.14 8.72 -6.59
N PRO A 101 -59.80 8.22 -7.79
CA PRO A 101 -60.30 8.80 -9.07
C PRO A 101 -61.83 8.81 -9.14
N ASN A 102 -62.51 7.93 -8.42
CA ASN A 102 -63.96 7.81 -8.36
C ASN A 102 -64.47 8.14 -6.95
N ILE A 103 -64.22 9.39 -6.50
CA ILE A 103 -64.56 9.85 -5.13
C ILE A 103 -66.05 9.87 -4.85
N ALA A 104 -66.87 10.01 -5.90
CA ALA A 104 -68.32 10.09 -5.79
C ALA A 104 -69.06 9.27 -6.85
N GLN A 105 -70.22 8.81 -6.54
CA GLN A 105 -71.04 8.11 -7.51
C GLN A 105 -71.58 9.15 -8.54
N ARG A 106 -71.42 8.83 -9.84
CA ARG A 106 -71.84 9.69 -10.94
C ARG A 106 -73.12 9.17 -11.51
N VAL A 107 -74.03 10.07 -11.71
CA VAL A 107 -75.34 9.82 -12.40
C VAL A 107 -75.49 10.86 -13.52
N THR A 108 -76.07 10.47 -14.67
CA THR A 108 -76.31 11.38 -15.78
C THR A 108 -77.55 12.18 -15.59
N LEU A 109 -77.57 13.39 -16.19
CA LEU A 109 -78.76 14.19 -16.19
C LEU A 109 -79.99 13.43 -16.79
N THR A 110 -79.78 12.63 -17.81
CA THR A 110 -80.81 11.78 -18.42
C THR A 110 -81.41 10.77 -17.43
N GLU A 111 -80.55 10.14 -16.57
CA GLU A 111 -81.05 9.21 -15.53
C GLU A 111 -81.83 9.91 -14.43
N VAL A 112 -81.44 11.13 -14.07
CA VAL A 112 -82.16 11.96 -13.08
C VAL A 112 -83.51 12.35 -13.65
N LEU A 113 -83.55 12.87 -14.86
CA LEU A 113 -84.81 13.30 -15.51
C LEU A 113 -85.74 12.11 -15.83
N ALA A 114 -85.17 10.92 -16.03
CA ALA A 114 -85.96 9.70 -16.23
C ALA A 114 -86.47 9.08 -14.95
N GLY A 115 -86.15 9.66 -13.76
CA GLY A 115 -86.55 9.13 -12.45
C GLY A 115 -85.88 7.81 -12.10
N LYS A 116 -84.72 7.46 -12.71
CA LYS A 116 -84.04 6.25 -12.51
C LYS A 116 -83.04 6.24 -11.30
N VAL A 117 -82.89 7.42 -10.67
CA VAL A 117 -82.01 7.58 -9.53
C VAL A 117 -82.76 7.28 -8.26
N ALA A 118 -82.29 6.32 -7.48
CA ALA A 118 -82.90 5.93 -6.22
C ALA A 118 -82.83 7.07 -5.20
N PRO A 119 -83.84 7.37 -4.44
CA PRO A 119 -83.89 8.51 -3.48
C PRO A 119 -82.83 8.44 -2.41
N ASN A 120 -82.38 7.23 -2.03
CA ASN A 120 -81.31 7.01 -1.03
C ASN A 120 -79.93 7.46 -1.52
N LEU A 121 -79.73 7.63 -2.82
CA LEU A 121 -78.48 8.16 -3.37
C LEU A 121 -78.36 9.67 -3.23
N ILE A 122 -79.47 10.36 -3.01
CA ILE A 122 -79.54 11.85 -2.94
C ILE A 122 -79.80 12.30 -1.51
N LYS A 123 -80.64 11.56 -0.74
CA LYS A 123 -81.06 11.95 0.60
C LYS A 123 -79.86 12.01 1.55
N ASN A 124 -79.73 13.13 2.26
CA ASN A 124 -78.61 13.41 3.20
C ASN A 124 -77.21 13.31 2.52
N LYS A 125 -77.11 13.70 1.25
CA LYS A 125 -75.84 13.73 0.51
C LYS A 125 -75.62 15.14 -0.06
N ILE A 126 -74.31 15.45 -0.23
CA ILE A 126 -73.92 16.61 -1.05
C ILE A 126 -74.04 16.20 -2.52
N VAL A 127 -74.86 16.93 -3.26
CA VAL A 127 -75.02 16.68 -4.71
C VAL A 127 -74.34 17.82 -5.51
N LEU A 128 -73.33 17.42 -6.28
CA LEU A 128 -72.62 18.34 -7.17
C LEU A 128 -73.19 18.21 -8.59
N ILE A 129 -73.59 19.33 -9.21
CA ILE A 129 -74.00 19.35 -10.58
C ILE A 129 -72.98 20.11 -11.39
N GLY A 130 -72.37 19.44 -12.37
CA GLY A 130 -71.38 20.06 -13.24
C GLY A 130 -71.23 19.34 -14.57
N ALA A 131 -70.61 19.99 -15.52
CA ALA A 131 -70.31 19.41 -16.81
C ALA A 131 -69.04 18.46 -16.69
N THR A 132 -69.18 17.30 -17.32
CA THR A 132 -68.07 16.32 -17.37
C THR A 132 -67.56 16.06 -18.77
N SER A 133 -68.17 16.78 -19.81
CA SER A 133 -67.78 16.66 -21.19
C SER A 133 -66.46 17.44 -21.46
N PRO A 134 -65.49 16.86 -22.14
CA PRO A 134 -64.29 17.60 -22.61
C PRO A 134 -64.56 18.83 -23.44
N SER A 135 -65.71 18.89 -24.07
CA SER A 135 -66.12 20.03 -24.89
C SER A 135 -66.37 21.33 -24.11
N VAL A 136 -66.63 21.26 -22.82
CA VAL A 136 -66.87 22.41 -21.94
C VAL A 136 -65.54 23.03 -21.45
N LYS A 137 -64.42 22.40 -21.68
CA LYS A 137 -63.04 22.80 -21.21
C LYS A 137 -62.88 22.99 -19.69
N ASP A 138 -63.82 22.49 -18.90
CA ASP A 138 -63.67 22.43 -17.44
C ASP A 138 -63.04 21.10 -17.04
N ILE A 139 -61.80 20.93 -17.46
CA ILE A 139 -60.99 19.71 -17.25
C ILE A 139 -59.61 20.10 -16.74
N LEU A 140 -59.13 19.38 -15.73
CA LEU A 140 -57.93 19.70 -14.96
C LEU A 140 -56.91 18.57 -15.01
N SER A 141 -55.66 18.93 -15.08
CA SER A 141 -54.56 18.00 -14.84
C SER A 141 -54.39 17.76 -13.34
N THR A 142 -54.24 16.51 -12.95
CA THR A 142 -54.09 16.12 -11.53
C THR A 142 -53.00 15.06 -11.40
N PRO A 143 -52.46 14.81 -10.21
CA PRO A 143 -51.47 13.76 -9.99
C PRO A 143 -51.88 12.36 -10.46
N TYR A 144 -53.19 12.08 -10.54
CA TYR A 144 -53.70 10.80 -11.08
C TYR A 144 -53.57 10.66 -12.59
N ASN A 145 -53.43 11.75 -13.32
CA ASN A 145 -53.60 11.76 -14.78
C ASN A 145 -52.29 12.12 -15.52
N GLN A 146 -51.17 12.16 -14.84
CA GLN A 146 -49.87 12.35 -15.50
C GLN A 146 -49.63 11.23 -16.52
N GLY A 147 -49.75 11.57 -17.79
CA GLY A 147 -49.50 10.66 -18.93
C GLY A 147 -50.72 9.87 -19.42
N SER A 148 -51.95 10.04 -18.86
CA SER A 148 -53.14 9.41 -19.35
C SER A 148 -54.08 10.43 -20.06
N GLN A 149 -54.82 9.98 -21.06
CA GLN A 149 -55.71 10.85 -21.88
C GLN A 149 -56.96 11.35 -21.14
N SER A 150 -57.17 11.05 -19.87
CA SER A 150 -58.35 11.39 -19.10
C SER A 150 -58.07 12.48 -18.05
N LEU A 151 -58.27 13.73 -18.42
CA LEU A 151 -58.23 14.84 -17.48
C LEU A 151 -59.41 14.77 -16.49
N MET A 152 -59.27 15.31 -15.28
CA MET A 152 -60.30 15.31 -14.27
C MET A 152 -61.29 16.45 -14.51
N PRO A 153 -62.61 16.21 -14.60
CA PRO A 153 -63.59 17.28 -14.64
C PRO A 153 -63.57 18.15 -13.37
N GLY A 154 -63.75 19.47 -13.50
CA GLY A 154 -63.68 20.41 -12.38
C GLY A 154 -64.66 20.07 -11.26
N VAL A 155 -65.87 19.59 -11.55
CA VAL A 155 -66.85 19.14 -10.56
C VAL A 155 -66.33 17.97 -9.71
N VAL A 156 -65.49 17.11 -10.29
CA VAL A 156 -64.86 15.99 -9.55
C VAL A 156 -63.71 16.49 -8.71
N ALA A 157 -62.96 17.48 -9.16
CA ALA A 157 -61.94 18.14 -8.35
C ALA A 157 -62.54 18.81 -7.11
N HIS A 158 -63.66 19.52 -7.26
CA HIS A 158 -64.39 20.07 -6.12
C HIS A 158 -64.95 19.00 -5.19
N ALA A 159 -65.33 17.83 -5.69
CA ALA A 159 -65.77 16.71 -4.86
C ALA A 159 -64.57 16.18 -4.04
N GLN A 160 -63.34 16.07 -4.61
CA GLN A 160 -62.13 15.69 -3.86
C GLN A 160 -61.84 16.70 -2.76
N MET A 161 -61.81 17.99 -3.07
CA MET A 161 -61.59 19.07 -2.09
C MET A 161 -62.58 19.06 -0.96
N THR A 162 -63.87 18.93 -1.27
CA THR A 162 -64.97 18.87 -0.27
C THR A 162 -64.83 17.61 0.59
N SER A 163 -64.64 16.46 -0.01
CA SER A 163 -64.43 15.20 0.69
C SER A 163 -63.24 15.25 1.63
N GLN A 164 -62.13 15.83 1.20
CA GLN A 164 -60.97 16.01 2.05
C GLN A 164 -61.28 16.86 3.30
N ILE A 165 -61.95 18.01 3.15
CA ILE A 165 -62.28 18.87 4.26
C ILE A 165 -63.19 18.10 5.25
N LEU A 166 -64.19 17.38 4.75
CA LEU A 166 -65.09 16.60 5.58
C LEU A 166 -64.42 15.45 6.27
N SER A 167 -63.56 14.70 5.59
CA SER A 167 -62.83 13.59 6.22
C SER A 167 -61.86 14.06 7.33
N ILE A 168 -61.26 15.25 7.16
CA ILE A 168 -60.38 15.82 8.20
C ILE A 168 -61.21 16.22 9.45
N VAL A 169 -62.40 16.80 9.23
CA VAL A 169 -63.23 17.29 10.33
C VAL A 169 -64.06 16.20 11.03
N LEU A 170 -64.48 15.17 10.29
CA LEU A 170 -65.39 14.12 10.78
C LEU A 170 -64.68 12.81 11.09
N ASP A 171 -63.61 12.46 10.37
CA ASP A 171 -62.96 11.17 10.42
C ASP A 171 -61.50 11.28 10.90
N ASP A 172 -61.05 12.43 11.41
CA ASP A 172 -59.66 12.71 11.85
C ASP A 172 -58.60 12.38 10.80
N ALA A 173 -58.93 12.51 9.52
CA ALA A 173 -57.99 12.26 8.47
C ALA A 173 -56.78 13.23 8.50
N SER A 174 -55.60 12.73 8.27
CA SER A 174 -54.37 13.53 8.37
C SER A 174 -54.22 14.51 7.21
N LEU A 175 -53.89 15.75 7.55
CA LEU A 175 -53.38 16.74 6.61
C LEU A 175 -51.90 16.46 6.32
N PHE A 176 -51.44 16.91 5.14
CA PHE A 176 -49.99 16.92 4.87
C PHE A 176 -49.30 17.88 5.82
N TRP A 177 -48.24 17.40 6.47
CA TRP A 177 -47.42 18.19 7.35
C TRP A 177 -46.01 18.31 6.78
N PHE A 178 -45.35 19.43 7.11
CA PHE A 178 -44.04 19.79 6.63
C PHE A 178 -43.15 20.20 7.79
N TRP A 179 -41.89 20.00 7.62
CA TRP A 179 -40.90 20.54 8.54
C TRP A 179 -40.68 22.04 8.32
N SER A 180 -40.24 22.76 9.33
CA SER A 180 -39.75 24.12 9.17
C SER A 180 -38.36 24.08 8.50
N GLU A 181 -37.98 25.15 7.80
CA GLU A 181 -36.71 25.24 7.05
C GLU A 181 -35.47 24.84 7.87
N TRP A 182 -35.40 25.25 9.11
CA TRP A 182 -34.29 24.91 9.96
C TRP A 182 -34.21 23.41 10.24
N VAL A 183 -35.30 22.71 10.41
CA VAL A 183 -35.39 21.26 10.60
C VAL A 183 -34.97 20.53 9.32
N GLU A 184 -35.41 21.03 8.17
CA GLU A 184 -34.98 20.51 6.86
C GLU A 184 -33.46 20.72 6.66
N GLY A 185 -32.94 21.88 7.08
CA GLY A 185 -31.50 22.12 7.10
C GLY A 185 -30.74 21.11 7.95
N VAL A 186 -31.21 20.85 9.19
CA VAL A 186 -30.63 19.83 10.09
C VAL A 186 -30.70 18.43 9.47
N TRP A 187 -31.79 18.10 8.79
CA TRP A 187 -31.95 16.84 8.06
C TRP A 187 -30.90 16.65 6.97
N VAL A 188 -30.68 17.66 6.13
CA VAL A 188 -29.65 17.65 5.07
C VAL A 188 -28.25 17.54 5.65
N TRP A 189 -27.96 18.31 6.72
CA TRP A 189 -26.69 18.23 7.44
C TRP A 189 -26.47 16.86 8.11
N GLY A 190 -27.54 16.28 8.67
CA GLY A 190 -27.49 14.94 9.25
C GLY A 190 -26.99 13.88 8.26
N TRP A 191 -27.49 13.93 7.02
CA TRP A 191 -27.06 13.01 5.96
C TRP A 191 -25.63 13.28 5.47
N SER A 192 -25.16 14.52 5.51
CA SER A 192 -23.74 14.83 5.30
C SER A 192 -22.86 14.19 6.38
N ILE A 193 -23.27 14.24 7.64
CA ILE A 193 -22.53 13.59 8.76
C ILE A 193 -22.53 12.08 8.59
N VAL A 194 -23.65 11.47 8.21
CA VAL A 194 -23.75 10.03 7.89
C VAL A 194 -22.77 9.67 6.77
N ALA A 195 -22.69 10.48 5.70
CA ALA A 195 -21.76 10.29 4.59
C ALA A 195 -20.31 10.31 5.06
N VAL A 196 -19.92 11.27 5.91
CA VAL A 196 -18.58 11.35 6.51
C VAL A 196 -18.31 10.12 7.38
N ALA A 197 -19.26 9.70 8.20
CA ALA A 197 -19.12 8.53 9.08
C ALA A 197 -18.92 7.24 8.26
N ILE A 198 -19.67 7.03 7.18
CA ILE A 198 -19.51 5.94 6.24
C ILE A 198 -18.08 5.96 5.65
N ALA A 199 -17.67 7.12 5.14
CA ALA A 199 -16.37 7.29 4.50
C ALA A 199 -15.18 7.15 5.47
N TRP A 200 -15.36 7.47 6.74
CA TRP A 200 -14.33 7.29 7.77
C TRP A 200 -14.22 5.83 8.22
N ARG A 201 -15.37 5.19 8.51
CA ARG A 201 -15.37 3.81 9.00
C ARG A 201 -14.93 2.79 7.97
N LEU A 202 -15.27 3.03 6.70
CA LEU A 202 -14.97 2.12 5.60
C LEU A 202 -13.68 2.57 4.91
N LYS A 203 -12.68 1.66 4.88
CA LYS A 203 -11.37 1.94 4.28
C LYS A 203 -11.37 1.71 2.76
N HIS A 204 -12.12 0.71 2.29
CA HIS A 204 -12.13 0.32 0.89
C HIS A 204 -13.11 1.18 0.06
N PRO A 205 -12.71 1.72 -1.11
CA PRO A 205 -13.56 2.62 -1.90
C PRO A 205 -14.88 1.96 -2.35
N ILE A 206 -14.87 0.69 -2.72
CA ILE A 206 -16.09 -0.05 -3.09
C ILE A 206 -17.05 -0.14 -1.89
N ALA A 207 -16.54 -0.40 -0.69
CA ALA A 207 -17.37 -0.46 0.51
C ALA A 207 -18.01 0.91 0.81
N ILE A 208 -17.32 2.03 0.56
CA ILE A 208 -17.86 3.38 0.71
C ILE A 208 -19.00 3.61 -0.29
N ILE A 209 -18.84 3.19 -1.55
CA ILE A 209 -19.89 3.31 -2.59
C ILE A 209 -21.11 2.47 -2.19
N VAL A 210 -20.92 1.23 -1.78
CA VAL A 210 -22.02 0.35 -1.32
C VAL A 210 -22.71 0.94 -0.10
N GLY A 211 -21.96 1.50 0.86
CA GLY A 211 -22.50 2.21 2.00
C GLY A 211 -23.31 3.46 1.59
N GLY A 212 -22.86 4.18 0.59
CA GLY A 212 -23.59 5.32 0.01
C GLY A 212 -24.91 4.90 -0.64
N ILE A 213 -24.90 3.82 -1.42
CA ILE A 213 -26.12 3.26 -2.03
C ILE A 213 -27.11 2.83 -0.96
N ALA A 214 -26.62 2.15 0.09
CA ALA A 214 -27.45 1.77 1.24
C ALA A 214 -28.02 2.99 1.97
N GLY A 215 -27.22 4.07 2.09
CA GLY A 215 -27.68 5.35 2.64
C GLY A 215 -28.81 5.99 1.83
N VAL A 216 -28.68 6.04 0.50
CA VAL A 216 -29.77 6.53 -0.39
C VAL A 216 -31.01 5.63 -0.27
N GLY A 217 -30.81 4.30 -0.23
CA GLY A 217 -31.92 3.36 -0.04
C GLY A 217 -32.66 3.57 1.28
N SER A 218 -31.95 3.77 2.38
CA SER A 218 -32.54 4.07 3.68
C SER A 218 -33.30 5.43 3.66
N LEU A 219 -32.74 6.42 2.97
CA LEU A 219 -33.38 7.73 2.80
C LEU A 219 -34.70 7.62 2.03
N ILE A 220 -34.74 6.82 0.94
CA ILE A 220 -35.97 6.53 0.21
C ILE A 220 -37.00 5.89 1.12
N ILE A 221 -36.60 4.89 1.90
CA ILE A 221 -37.52 4.18 2.83
C ILE A 221 -38.09 5.14 3.88
N ILE A 222 -37.23 5.99 4.50
CA ILE A 222 -37.67 6.94 5.52
C ILE A 222 -38.65 7.96 4.92
N CYS A 223 -38.35 8.54 3.76
CA CYS A 223 -39.24 9.48 3.08
C CYS A 223 -40.54 8.82 2.66
N PHE A 224 -40.50 7.58 2.15
CA PHE A 224 -41.70 6.83 1.76
C PHE A 224 -42.58 6.52 2.97
N VAL A 225 -42.00 6.01 4.06
CA VAL A 225 -42.74 5.75 5.32
C VAL A 225 -43.36 7.04 5.86
N SER A 226 -42.57 8.14 5.89
CA SER A 226 -43.11 9.43 6.34
C SER A 226 -44.30 9.87 5.46
N PHE A 227 -44.20 9.68 4.16
CA PHE A 227 -45.27 10.05 3.22
C PHE A 227 -46.54 9.23 3.45
N THR A 228 -46.50 7.96 3.86
CA THR A 228 -47.68 7.17 4.21
C THR A 228 -48.37 7.70 5.46
N PHE A 229 -47.70 8.49 6.31
CA PHE A 229 -48.26 9.23 7.43
C PHE A 229 -48.50 10.72 7.12
N ALA A 230 -48.72 11.04 5.85
CA ALA A 230 -48.92 12.41 5.33
C ALA A 230 -47.75 13.38 5.63
N GLY A 231 -46.56 12.88 5.93
CA GLY A 231 -45.35 13.71 6.12
C GLY A 231 -44.55 13.88 4.85
N TRP A 232 -44.38 15.10 4.41
CA TRP A 232 -43.56 15.41 3.22
C TRP A 232 -42.19 15.90 3.67
N ILE A 233 -41.20 15.01 3.63
CA ILE A 233 -39.79 15.28 3.96
C ILE A 233 -38.99 15.45 2.68
N PRO A 234 -38.07 16.43 2.58
CA PRO A 234 -37.31 16.69 1.36
C PRO A 234 -36.24 15.56 1.13
N PHE A 235 -36.49 14.76 0.09
CA PHE A 235 -35.61 13.67 -0.32
C PHE A 235 -34.40 14.18 -1.11
N MET A 236 -34.61 15.00 -2.16
CA MET A 236 -33.59 15.38 -3.11
C MET A 236 -32.40 16.14 -2.49
N PRO A 237 -32.60 17.17 -1.65
CA PRO A 237 -31.52 17.90 -1.01
C PRO A 237 -30.63 16.97 -0.13
N ALA A 238 -31.27 16.06 0.62
CA ALA A 238 -30.56 15.10 1.46
C ALA A 238 -29.77 14.06 0.65
N ALA A 239 -30.34 13.54 -0.44
CA ALA A 239 -29.70 12.61 -1.35
C ALA A 239 -28.50 13.24 -2.09
N ILE A 240 -28.65 14.48 -2.55
CA ILE A 240 -27.56 15.25 -3.17
C ILE A 240 -26.45 15.49 -2.15
N SER A 241 -26.80 15.93 -0.94
CA SER A 241 -25.82 16.18 0.14
C SER A 241 -25.01 14.93 0.48
N LEU A 242 -25.67 13.79 0.66
CA LEU A 242 -25.03 12.50 0.91
C LEU A 242 -24.07 12.13 -0.22
N THR A 243 -24.53 12.18 -1.47
CA THR A 243 -23.73 11.74 -2.63
C THR A 243 -22.54 12.66 -2.91
N VAL A 244 -22.73 13.97 -2.83
CA VAL A 244 -21.67 14.97 -3.04
C VAL A 244 -20.62 14.84 -1.93
N THR A 245 -21.05 14.63 -0.69
CA THR A 245 -20.11 14.45 0.44
C THR A 245 -19.26 13.18 0.25
N ILE A 246 -19.89 12.05 -0.13
CA ILE A 246 -19.14 10.80 -0.41
C ILE A 246 -18.16 11.00 -1.58
N ALA A 247 -18.61 11.60 -2.67
CA ALA A 247 -17.76 11.86 -3.82
C ALA A 247 -16.56 12.77 -3.47
N SER A 248 -16.81 13.80 -2.65
CA SER A 248 -15.76 14.72 -2.18
C SER A 248 -14.73 14.02 -1.30
N VAL A 249 -15.16 13.15 -0.37
CA VAL A 249 -14.24 12.40 0.50
C VAL A 249 -13.45 11.36 -0.31
N LEU A 250 -14.07 10.67 -1.27
CA LEU A 250 -13.37 9.74 -2.16
C LEU A 250 -12.35 10.48 -3.03
N GLY A 251 -12.73 11.61 -3.60
CA GLY A 251 -11.83 12.47 -4.36
C GLY A 251 -10.65 12.96 -3.54
N TYR A 252 -10.89 13.41 -2.31
CA TYR A 252 -9.83 13.82 -1.39
C TYR A 252 -8.88 12.66 -1.07
N LYS A 253 -9.40 11.46 -0.72
CA LYS A 253 -8.57 10.27 -0.47
C LYS A 253 -7.76 9.86 -1.69
N ALA A 254 -8.36 9.89 -2.88
CA ALA A 254 -7.66 9.57 -4.13
C ALA A 254 -6.54 10.57 -4.41
N LEU A 255 -6.79 11.87 -4.26
CA LEU A 255 -5.79 12.92 -4.41
C LEU A 255 -4.70 12.84 -3.35
N TYR A 256 -5.07 12.51 -2.10
CA TYR A 256 -4.08 12.33 -1.02
C TYR A 256 -3.13 11.19 -1.34
N ASN A 257 -3.64 10.01 -1.75
CA ASN A 257 -2.83 8.85 -2.11
C ASN A 257 -1.95 9.07 -3.35
N LEU A 258 -2.32 10.00 -4.24
CA LEU A 258 -1.47 10.39 -5.38
C LEU A 258 -0.21 11.12 -4.96
N PHE A 259 -0.19 11.77 -3.78
CA PHE A 259 0.89 12.64 -3.35
C PHE A 259 1.54 12.24 -2.05
N TYR A 260 0.90 11.42 -1.23
CA TYR A 260 1.40 11.00 0.07
C TYR A 260 1.43 9.49 0.20
N ASP A 261 2.39 9.00 0.97
CA ASP A 261 2.47 7.59 1.35
C ASP A 261 1.40 7.27 2.40
N SER A 262 0.61 6.23 2.17
CA SER A 262 -0.55 5.90 3.01
C SER A 262 -0.19 5.36 4.39
N LEU A 263 1.04 4.81 4.57
CA LEU A 263 1.52 4.30 5.84
C LEU A 263 2.12 5.41 6.69
N THR A 264 3.10 6.13 6.14
CA THR A 264 3.91 7.09 6.91
C THR A 264 3.36 8.52 6.89
N GLY A 265 2.43 8.83 5.95
CA GLY A 265 1.92 10.18 5.75
C GLY A 265 2.93 11.15 5.12
N LEU A 266 4.13 10.68 4.78
CA LEU A 266 5.15 11.47 4.11
C LEU A 266 4.78 11.74 2.64
N PRO A 267 5.31 12.80 2.01
CA PRO A 267 5.32 12.94 0.58
C PRO A 267 5.79 11.66 -0.11
N ASN A 268 5.12 11.24 -1.18
CA ASN A 268 5.59 10.14 -2.00
C ASN A 268 6.55 10.66 -3.10
N ARG A 269 7.08 9.74 -3.91
CA ARG A 269 8.00 10.05 -5.00
C ARG A 269 7.48 11.12 -5.95
N SER A 270 6.18 11.10 -6.28
CA SER A 270 5.56 12.07 -7.19
C SER A 270 5.53 13.48 -6.60
N LEU A 271 5.13 13.62 -5.34
CA LEU A 271 5.13 14.91 -4.66
C LEU A 271 6.54 15.42 -4.43
N PHE A 272 7.49 14.54 -4.08
CA PHE A 272 8.89 14.88 -3.91
C PHE A 272 9.49 15.50 -5.19
N ALA A 273 9.32 14.83 -6.34
CA ALA A 273 9.78 15.35 -7.62
C ALA A 273 9.11 16.69 -7.99
N LYS A 274 7.80 16.85 -7.69
CA LYS A 274 7.08 18.11 -7.90
C LYS A 274 7.61 19.24 -7.02
N GLN A 275 7.96 18.95 -5.77
CA GLN A 275 8.55 19.94 -4.85
C GLN A 275 9.95 20.35 -5.30
N LEU A 276 10.77 19.40 -5.78
CA LEU A 276 12.08 19.70 -6.37
C LEU A 276 11.96 20.63 -7.59
N LYS A 277 10.99 20.36 -8.48
CA LYS A 277 10.70 21.26 -9.63
C LYS A 277 10.31 22.67 -9.18
N LYS A 278 9.63 22.79 -8.06
CA LYS A 278 9.25 24.10 -7.49
C LYS A 278 10.46 24.86 -6.92
N ILE A 279 11.39 24.16 -6.26
CA ILE A 279 12.65 24.75 -5.77
C ILE A 279 13.45 25.27 -6.95
N LYS A 280 13.66 24.45 -7.98
CA LYS A 280 14.36 24.83 -9.23
C LYS A 280 13.81 26.11 -9.85
N ARG A 281 12.46 26.24 -9.93
CA ARG A 281 11.82 27.43 -10.51
C ARG A 281 11.98 28.70 -9.69
N LYS A 282 12.02 28.56 -8.35
CA LYS A 282 12.03 29.70 -7.43
C LYS A 282 13.42 30.33 -7.27
N ASP A 283 14.46 29.55 -7.49
CA ASP A 283 15.85 29.92 -7.21
C ASP A 283 16.69 30.17 -8.48
N LYS A 284 16.07 30.21 -9.66
CA LYS A 284 16.76 30.42 -10.96
C LYS A 284 17.58 31.71 -11.03
N ASP A 285 17.31 32.69 -10.15
CA ASP A 285 17.91 34.05 -10.20
C ASP A 285 18.53 34.52 -8.89
N LYS A 286 18.68 33.68 -7.83
CA LYS A 286 18.84 34.31 -6.50
C LYS A 286 20.02 33.91 -5.63
N SER A 287 20.75 32.81 -5.83
CA SER A 287 21.93 32.55 -4.94
C SER A 287 22.85 31.47 -5.51
N PRO A 288 24.18 31.61 -5.31
CA PRO A 288 25.09 30.51 -5.46
C PRO A 288 24.75 29.45 -4.39
N GLY A 289 24.58 28.19 -4.78
CA GLY A 289 24.30 27.09 -3.86
C GLY A 289 23.97 25.81 -4.63
N PHE A 290 23.78 24.75 -3.88
CA PHE A 290 23.49 23.43 -4.42
C PHE A 290 22.17 22.90 -3.87
N ILE A 291 21.50 22.10 -4.67
CA ILE A 291 20.46 21.18 -4.17
C ILE A 291 21.09 19.80 -4.03
N GLY A 292 21.03 19.26 -2.81
CA GLY A 292 21.46 17.90 -2.51
C GLY A 292 20.26 16.98 -2.33
N ILE A 293 20.32 15.78 -2.87
CA ILE A 293 19.37 14.71 -2.58
C ILE A 293 20.13 13.60 -1.86
N LEU A 294 19.54 13.15 -0.74
CA LEU A 294 19.97 11.97 0.00
C LEU A 294 18.92 10.89 -0.20
N CYS A 295 19.28 9.76 -0.80
CA CYS A 295 18.47 8.54 -0.79
C CYS A 295 18.95 7.64 0.35
N LEU A 296 18.00 7.17 1.16
CA LEU A 296 18.25 6.34 2.33
C LEU A 296 17.49 5.02 2.17
N ASP A 297 18.11 3.94 2.56
CA ASP A 297 17.51 2.61 2.58
C ASP A 297 17.79 1.92 3.92
N LEU A 298 16.78 1.23 4.44
CA LEU A 298 16.90 0.47 5.69
C LEU A 298 17.56 -0.88 5.41
N ASP A 299 18.80 -1.03 5.90
CA ASP A 299 19.51 -2.28 5.73
C ASP A 299 18.81 -3.45 6.43
N ARG A 300 18.77 -4.61 5.77
CA ARG A 300 18.14 -5.86 6.26
C ARG A 300 16.62 -5.78 6.50
N PHE A 301 15.90 -4.76 5.97
CA PHE A 301 14.46 -4.61 6.20
C PHE A 301 13.64 -5.82 5.74
N LYS A 302 14.04 -6.45 4.62
CA LYS A 302 13.39 -7.69 4.15
C LYS A 302 13.49 -8.82 5.17
N LEU A 303 14.64 -9.00 5.83
CA LEU A 303 14.83 -10.00 6.88
C LEU A 303 13.90 -9.76 8.08
N ILE A 304 13.67 -8.48 8.42
CA ILE A 304 12.75 -8.11 9.48
C ILE A 304 11.30 -8.51 9.11
N ASN A 305 10.89 -8.24 7.86
CA ASN A 305 9.57 -8.65 7.39
C ASN A 305 9.41 -10.17 7.36
N ASP A 306 10.41 -10.88 6.86
CA ASP A 306 10.39 -12.33 6.73
C ASP A 306 10.41 -13.03 8.11
N GLY A 307 11.15 -12.47 9.09
CA GLY A 307 11.27 -13.05 10.43
C GLY A 307 10.15 -12.64 11.40
N LEU A 308 9.68 -11.38 11.37
CA LEU A 308 8.76 -10.82 12.36
C LEU A 308 7.40 -10.41 11.78
N GLY A 309 7.22 -10.57 10.48
CA GLY A 309 6.00 -10.27 9.75
C GLY A 309 5.86 -8.78 9.36
N TYR A 310 5.00 -8.52 8.36
CA TYR A 310 4.78 -7.18 7.79
C TYR A 310 4.31 -6.13 8.79
N GLN A 311 3.58 -6.52 9.85
CA GLN A 311 3.13 -5.57 10.88
C GLN A 311 4.31 -5.00 11.70
N ALA A 312 5.36 -5.80 11.91
CA ALA A 312 6.59 -5.35 12.55
C ALA A 312 7.34 -4.37 11.64
N GLY A 313 7.46 -4.69 10.35
CA GLY A 313 8.05 -3.80 9.36
C GLY A 313 7.32 -2.45 9.24
N ASP A 314 5.99 -2.46 9.22
CA ASP A 314 5.19 -1.24 9.19
C ASP A 314 5.46 -0.33 10.40
N ARG A 315 5.60 -0.91 11.59
CA ARG A 315 5.95 -0.14 12.80
C ARG A 315 7.35 0.46 12.72
N ILE A 316 8.32 -0.30 12.20
CA ILE A 316 9.70 0.20 12.00
C ILE A 316 9.69 1.35 10.99
N LEU A 317 8.94 1.24 9.89
CA LEU A 317 8.83 2.31 8.90
C LEU A 317 8.20 3.59 9.47
N LEU A 318 7.16 3.46 10.29
CA LEU A 318 6.53 4.60 10.96
C LEU A 318 7.50 5.28 11.93
N GLU A 319 8.20 4.50 12.75
CA GLU A 319 9.16 5.03 13.71
C GLU A 319 10.39 5.63 13.00
N THR A 320 10.85 5.00 11.90
CA THR A 320 11.89 5.55 11.03
C THR A 320 11.49 6.91 10.48
N ALA A 321 10.29 7.02 9.91
CA ALA A 321 9.78 8.28 9.39
C ALA A 321 9.75 9.38 10.47
N GLN A 322 9.33 9.03 11.68
CA GLN A 322 9.32 9.95 12.81
C GLN A 322 10.74 10.37 13.22
N ARG A 323 11.67 9.42 13.39
CA ARG A 323 13.07 9.71 13.75
C ARG A 323 13.75 10.58 12.69
N LEU A 324 13.47 10.35 11.40
CA LEU A 324 13.97 11.18 10.32
C LEU A 324 13.42 12.60 10.42
N GLN A 325 12.10 12.77 10.64
CA GLN A 325 11.47 14.09 10.80
C GLN A 325 12.02 14.88 11.97
N GLU A 326 12.21 14.24 13.13
CA GLU A 326 12.72 14.89 14.34
C GLU A 326 14.18 15.37 14.20
N ASN A 327 14.95 14.74 13.32
CA ASN A 327 16.36 15.07 13.09
C ASN A 327 16.61 15.99 11.89
N LEU A 328 15.55 16.39 11.17
CA LEU A 328 15.62 17.27 10.01
C LEU A 328 15.09 18.68 10.32
N ASN A 329 15.59 19.66 9.59
CA ASN A 329 15.12 21.03 9.68
C ASN A 329 13.83 21.25 8.89
N SER A 330 13.04 22.26 9.26
CA SER A 330 11.79 22.63 8.54
C SER A 330 11.99 23.05 7.07
N LYS A 331 13.22 23.31 6.65
CA LYS A 331 13.58 23.67 5.27
C LYS A 331 13.89 22.44 4.40
N THR A 332 14.01 21.26 4.99
CA THR A 332 14.27 20.00 4.27
C THR A 332 12.97 19.36 3.82
N ILE A 333 12.98 18.69 2.68
CA ILE A 333 11.86 17.92 2.18
C ILE A 333 12.18 16.44 2.44
N LEU A 334 11.37 15.79 3.25
CA LEU A 334 11.45 14.35 3.49
C LEU A 334 10.30 13.65 2.75
N ALA A 335 10.61 12.55 2.08
CA ALA A 335 9.66 11.73 1.35
C ALA A 335 9.95 10.24 1.51
N ARG A 336 8.94 9.40 1.36
CA ARG A 336 9.10 7.96 1.18
C ARG A 336 8.95 7.63 -0.30
N VAL A 337 10.01 7.11 -0.93
CA VAL A 337 10.09 6.94 -2.39
C VAL A 337 10.02 5.48 -2.85
N GLY A 338 10.18 4.53 -1.93
CA GLY A 338 10.11 3.09 -2.14
C GLY A 338 9.52 2.36 -0.94
N ALA A 339 9.65 1.02 -0.91
CA ALA A 339 9.11 0.18 0.17
C ALA A 339 9.79 0.47 1.52
N ASP A 340 11.10 0.52 1.53
CA ASP A 340 12.01 0.80 2.65
C ASP A 340 12.94 1.99 2.37
N GLU A 341 12.64 2.75 1.30
CA GLU A 341 13.45 3.86 0.83
C GLU A 341 12.85 5.21 1.16
N PHE A 342 13.68 6.10 1.68
CA PHE A 342 13.36 7.49 1.95
C PHE A 342 14.25 8.41 1.12
N ALA A 343 13.74 9.58 0.79
CA ALA A 343 14.51 10.61 0.10
C ALA A 343 14.41 11.95 0.84
N ILE A 344 15.53 12.64 0.93
CA ILE A 344 15.62 13.94 1.57
C ILE A 344 16.21 14.92 0.56
N ALA A 345 15.57 16.08 0.41
CA ALA A 345 16.12 17.18 -0.36
C ALA A 345 16.54 18.31 0.56
N ILE A 346 17.74 18.78 0.36
CA ILE A 346 18.34 19.89 1.12
C ILE A 346 18.82 20.96 0.15
N LYS A 347 18.75 22.21 0.60
CA LYS A 347 19.42 23.34 -0.06
C LYS A 347 20.63 23.70 0.78
N THR A 348 21.82 23.70 0.21
CA THR A 348 23.08 23.95 0.89
C THR A 348 23.96 24.91 0.09
N ASP A 349 24.72 25.73 0.78
CA ASP A 349 25.74 26.57 0.18
C ASP A 349 27.11 25.86 0.08
N GLN A 350 27.26 24.72 0.76
CA GLN A 350 28.46 23.87 0.77
C GLN A 350 28.21 22.56 0.07
N TYR A 351 29.04 22.24 -0.92
CA TYR A 351 28.84 21.12 -1.86
C TYR A 351 28.57 19.75 -1.20
N THR A 352 29.23 19.39 -0.10
CA THR A 352 29.06 18.06 0.51
C THR A 352 29.00 18.06 2.05
N THR A 353 29.64 19.03 2.71
CA THR A 353 29.90 18.97 4.16
C THR A 353 28.62 18.88 4.98
N GLU A 354 27.67 19.81 4.74
CA GLU A 354 26.40 19.83 5.47
C GLU A 354 25.55 18.56 5.24
N ALA A 355 25.55 18.05 4.00
CA ALA A 355 24.83 16.84 3.65
C ALA A 355 25.41 15.60 4.33
N ILE A 356 26.73 15.49 4.43
CA ILE A 356 27.43 14.41 5.14
C ILE A 356 27.15 14.50 6.64
N GLU A 357 27.14 15.69 7.22
CA GLU A 357 26.78 15.88 8.64
C GLU A 357 25.35 15.42 8.91
N ILE A 358 24.40 15.76 8.02
CA ILE A 358 23.02 15.30 8.09
C ILE A 358 22.97 13.77 7.97
N ALA A 359 23.66 13.19 6.98
CA ALA A 359 23.70 11.73 6.78
C ALA A 359 24.21 11.00 8.04
N ASN A 360 25.31 11.47 8.64
CA ASN A 360 25.86 10.90 9.85
C ASN A 360 24.94 11.07 11.07
N LYS A 361 24.22 12.20 11.17
CA LYS A 361 23.22 12.42 12.22
C LYS A 361 22.04 11.45 12.10
N LEU A 362 21.57 11.24 10.87
CA LEU A 362 20.46 10.33 10.59
C LEU A 362 20.84 8.88 10.84
N ASP A 363 22.02 8.45 10.41
CA ASP A 363 22.51 7.07 10.69
C ASP A 363 22.56 6.80 12.20
N ARG A 364 23.06 7.73 13.01
CA ARG A 364 23.05 7.60 14.48
C ARG A 364 21.64 7.52 15.05
N ALA A 365 20.69 8.28 14.54
CA ALA A 365 19.32 8.26 15.03
C ALA A 365 18.58 6.95 14.69
N ILE A 366 18.87 6.40 13.52
CA ILE A 366 18.24 5.15 13.06
C ILE A 366 18.90 3.93 13.69
N ALA A 367 20.20 3.97 14.00
CA ALA A 367 20.92 2.90 14.68
C ALA A 367 20.44 2.67 16.13
N LEU A 368 19.63 3.56 16.71
CA LEU A 368 19.02 3.33 18.01
C LEU A 368 18.01 2.17 17.95
N PRO A 369 17.90 1.35 19.01
CA PRO A 369 17.02 0.18 18.99
C PRO A 369 15.55 0.55 18.75
N TYR A 370 14.86 -0.29 17.98
CA TYR A 370 13.41 -0.24 17.77
C TYR A 370 12.76 -1.23 18.73
N LYS A 371 11.89 -0.74 19.61
CA LYS A 371 11.21 -1.59 20.61
C LYS A 371 9.93 -2.17 20.01
N LEU A 372 9.96 -3.47 19.71
CA LEU A 372 8.81 -4.23 19.25
C LEU A 372 8.44 -5.28 20.29
N ARG A 373 7.38 -5.01 21.09
CA ARG A 373 6.98 -5.81 22.26
C ARG A 373 8.13 -5.91 23.28
N GLU A 374 8.72 -7.10 23.47
CA GLU A 374 9.83 -7.36 24.38
C GLU A 374 11.20 -7.48 23.68
N GLN A 375 11.23 -7.29 22.36
CA GLN A 375 12.44 -7.42 21.55
C GLN A 375 12.94 -6.05 21.08
N GLU A 376 14.26 -5.90 21.11
CA GLU A 376 14.95 -4.75 20.51
C GLU A 376 15.53 -5.15 19.16
N ILE A 377 15.16 -4.40 18.12
CA ILE A 377 15.61 -4.62 16.75
C ILE A 377 16.53 -3.48 16.37
N PHE A 378 17.63 -3.83 15.74
CA PHE A 378 18.63 -2.89 15.24
C PHE A 378 18.62 -2.90 13.71
N THR A 379 18.64 -1.73 13.11
CA THR A 379 18.85 -1.53 11.68
C THR A 379 19.76 -0.32 11.48
N CYS A 380 20.27 -0.17 10.28
CA CYS A 380 21.12 0.95 9.89
C CYS A 380 20.73 1.48 8.50
N LEU A 381 21.35 2.56 8.07
CA LEU A 381 21.08 3.19 6.80
C LEU A 381 22.22 3.00 5.82
N SER A 382 21.89 2.66 4.57
CA SER A 382 22.73 2.90 3.41
C SER A 382 22.29 4.19 2.74
N ILE A 383 23.19 5.16 2.58
CA ILE A 383 22.85 6.52 2.15
C ILE A 383 23.61 6.88 0.86
N GLY A 384 22.88 7.35 -0.14
CA GLY A 384 23.47 7.91 -1.36
C GLY A 384 23.20 9.40 -1.49
N LEU A 385 24.20 10.16 -1.84
CA LEU A 385 24.14 11.61 -2.00
C LEU A 385 24.38 11.99 -3.44
N ALA A 386 23.55 12.89 -3.98
CA ALA A 386 23.78 13.52 -5.28
C ALA A 386 23.49 15.02 -5.20
N PHE A 387 24.24 15.82 -5.95
CA PHE A 387 24.16 17.29 -5.90
C PHE A 387 24.05 17.85 -7.31
N SER A 388 23.32 18.97 -7.39
CA SER A 388 23.28 19.82 -8.59
C SER A 388 23.35 21.30 -8.20
N PRO A 389 24.06 22.14 -8.96
CA PRO A 389 24.04 23.58 -8.78
C PRO A 389 22.64 24.13 -8.97
N LEU A 390 22.22 25.10 -8.14
CA LEU A 390 20.87 25.69 -8.20
C LEU A 390 20.61 26.49 -9.49
N GLY A 391 21.64 27.00 -10.13
CA GLY A 391 21.56 27.77 -11.38
C GLY A 391 21.52 26.92 -12.65
N GLU A 392 21.84 25.64 -12.57
CA GLU A 392 21.86 24.73 -13.71
C GLU A 392 20.49 24.07 -13.98
N ASP A 393 20.29 23.66 -15.23
CA ASP A 393 19.07 22.96 -15.63
C ASP A 393 19.20 21.45 -15.32
N PHE A 394 18.85 21.03 -14.12
CA PHE A 394 18.82 19.62 -13.73
C PHE A 394 17.41 19.05 -13.83
N GLN A 395 17.29 17.77 -14.12
CA GLN A 395 16.01 17.04 -14.00
C GLN A 395 15.93 16.41 -12.61
N PRO A 396 14.88 16.68 -11.84
CA PRO A 396 14.71 16.11 -10.49
C PRO A 396 14.79 14.59 -10.46
N GLU A 397 14.24 13.95 -11.47
CA GLU A 397 14.24 12.50 -11.62
C GLU A 397 15.67 11.95 -11.84
N GLU A 398 16.51 12.64 -12.62
CA GLU A 398 17.92 12.27 -12.85
C GLU A 398 18.75 12.43 -11.57
N LEU A 399 18.54 13.51 -10.82
CA LEU A 399 19.25 13.73 -9.57
C LEU A 399 18.84 12.70 -8.49
N LEU A 400 17.55 12.33 -8.43
CA LEU A 400 17.07 11.25 -7.57
C LEU A 400 17.68 9.91 -7.99
N GLN A 401 17.77 9.63 -9.27
CA GLN A 401 18.37 8.41 -9.79
C GLN A 401 19.88 8.35 -9.51
N ALA A 402 20.57 9.48 -9.60
CA ALA A 402 21.99 9.60 -9.23
C ALA A 402 22.21 9.31 -7.73
N SER A 403 21.39 9.88 -6.86
CA SER A 403 21.49 9.59 -5.41
C SER A 403 21.15 8.13 -5.09
N HIS A 404 20.20 7.52 -5.81
CA HIS A 404 19.88 6.10 -5.67
C HIS A 404 21.03 5.21 -6.11
N ALA A 405 21.73 5.54 -7.22
CA ALA A 405 22.93 4.81 -7.65
C ALA A 405 24.05 4.87 -6.60
N ALA A 406 24.24 6.03 -5.95
CA ALA A 406 25.19 6.18 -4.85
C ALA A 406 24.78 5.37 -3.61
N MET A 407 23.50 5.35 -3.25
CA MET A 407 22.95 4.54 -2.16
C MET A 407 23.17 3.04 -2.40
N TYR A 408 22.93 2.61 -3.62
CA TYR A 408 23.20 1.23 -4.01
C TYR A 408 24.69 0.87 -3.87
N LYS A 409 25.58 1.79 -4.27
CA LYS A 409 27.02 1.64 -4.04
C LYS A 409 27.35 1.49 -2.54
N ALA A 410 26.72 2.28 -1.67
CA ALA A 410 26.89 2.17 -0.23
C ALA A 410 26.49 0.78 0.29
N LYS A 411 25.38 0.21 -0.19
CA LYS A 411 24.95 -1.15 0.15
C LYS A 411 25.98 -2.21 -0.23
N VAL A 412 26.48 -2.14 -1.46
CA VAL A 412 27.46 -3.11 -1.99
C VAL A 412 28.81 -3.00 -1.29
N SER A 413 29.22 -1.79 -0.92
CA SER A 413 30.51 -1.53 -0.29
C SER A 413 30.56 -1.88 1.21
N GLY A 414 29.53 -2.57 1.74
CA GLY A 414 29.52 -3.08 3.13
C GLY A 414 28.40 -2.50 4.01
N LYS A 415 27.42 -1.79 3.43
CA LYS A 415 26.29 -1.19 4.16
C LYS A 415 26.70 -0.17 5.22
N ARG A 416 25.74 0.42 5.96
CA ARG A 416 25.98 1.37 7.06
C ARG A 416 27.02 2.44 6.73
N ARG A 417 26.86 3.05 5.56
CA ARG A 417 27.74 4.13 5.07
C ARG A 417 27.01 5.07 4.14
N HIS A 418 27.66 6.17 3.85
CA HIS A 418 27.21 7.07 2.80
C HIS A 418 28.20 7.09 1.64
N GLU A 419 27.67 7.28 0.42
CA GLU A 419 28.45 7.44 -0.81
C GLU A 419 27.95 8.68 -1.55
N VAL A 420 28.89 9.45 -2.11
CA VAL A 420 28.56 10.60 -2.95
C VAL A 420 28.61 10.17 -4.42
N PHE A 421 27.58 10.50 -5.17
CA PHE A 421 27.47 10.12 -6.57
C PHE A 421 28.65 10.61 -7.41
N THR A 422 29.17 9.71 -8.20
CA THR A 422 30.12 10.00 -9.30
C THR A 422 29.57 9.41 -10.59
N THR A 423 29.86 10.04 -11.71
CA THR A 423 29.34 9.61 -13.04
C THR A 423 29.65 8.14 -13.36
N ASN A 424 30.73 7.60 -12.80
CA ASN A 424 31.14 6.20 -12.98
C ASN A 424 30.18 5.22 -12.27
N MET A 425 29.50 5.64 -11.20
CA MET A 425 28.58 4.78 -10.41
C MET A 425 27.36 4.35 -11.22
N HIS A 426 26.83 5.23 -12.05
CA HIS A 426 25.69 4.87 -12.91
C HIS A 426 26.06 3.77 -13.91
N GLN A 427 27.24 3.89 -14.53
CA GLN A 427 27.75 2.86 -15.43
C GLN A 427 28.03 1.54 -14.71
N GLN A 428 28.53 1.59 -13.46
CA GLN A 428 28.74 0.40 -12.64
C GLN A 428 27.44 -0.31 -12.28
N ALA A 429 26.38 0.45 -11.95
CA ALA A 429 25.07 -0.12 -11.65
C ALA A 429 24.44 -0.80 -12.87
N LEU A 430 24.54 -0.19 -14.06
CA LEU A 430 24.09 -0.81 -15.32
C LEU A 430 24.85 -2.09 -15.64
N LYS A 431 26.19 -2.05 -15.58
CA LYS A 431 27.04 -3.24 -15.81
C LYS A 431 26.71 -4.40 -14.86
N ARG A 432 26.30 -4.07 -13.63
CA ARG A 432 25.92 -5.08 -12.65
C ARG A 432 24.57 -5.73 -12.99
N LEU A 433 23.56 -4.95 -13.41
CA LEU A 433 22.28 -5.50 -13.87
C LEU A 433 22.46 -6.41 -15.08
N GLU A 434 23.33 -6.01 -16.02
CA GLU A 434 23.70 -6.85 -17.15
C GLU A 434 24.40 -8.13 -16.69
N LEU A 435 25.31 -8.03 -15.69
CA LEU A 435 26.02 -9.17 -15.14
C LEU A 435 25.08 -10.16 -14.46
N GLU A 436 24.06 -9.66 -13.74
CA GLU A 436 23.03 -10.48 -13.10
C GLU A 436 22.20 -11.25 -14.14
N ALA A 437 21.79 -10.58 -15.21
CA ALA A 437 21.06 -11.22 -16.29
C ALA A 437 21.89 -12.30 -16.99
N ASP A 438 23.16 -12.01 -17.29
CA ASP A 438 24.09 -12.96 -17.92
C ASP A 438 24.37 -14.15 -16.98
N LEU A 439 24.54 -13.91 -15.69
CA LEU A 439 24.82 -14.93 -14.67
C LEU A 439 23.67 -15.96 -14.57
N ASN A 440 22.41 -15.46 -14.63
CA ASN A 440 21.24 -16.33 -14.61
C ASN A 440 21.19 -17.27 -15.84
N GLN A 441 21.63 -16.77 -17.01
CA GLN A 441 21.73 -17.59 -18.21
C GLN A 441 22.92 -18.56 -18.15
N ALA A 442 24.05 -18.16 -17.57
CA ALA A 442 25.28 -18.93 -17.49
C ALA A 442 25.12 -20.28 -16.78
N ILE A 443 24.25 -20.32 -15.75
CA ILE A 443 23.93 -21.58 -15.04
C ILE A 443 23.28 -22.59 -15.96
N ASN A 444 22.33 -22.14 -16.79
CA ASN A 444 21.61 -22.99 -17.73
C ASN A 444 22.46 -23.39 -18.93
N ASN A 445 23.39 -22.52 -19.35
CA ASN A 445 24.22 -22.70 -20.54
C ASN A 445 25.54 -23.45 -20.27
N GLN A 446 25.80 -23.87 -19.03
CA GLN A 446 27.05 -24.57 -18.64
C GLN A 446 28.31 -23.71 -18.94
N GLU A 447 28.28 -22.41 -18.63
CA GLU A 447 29.39 -21.49 -18.90
C GLU A 447 30.45 -21.51 -17.77
N PHE A 448 30.25 -22.33 -16.72
CA PHE A 448 31.15 -22.44 -15.60
C PHE A 448 32.09 -23.62 -15.77
N GLU A 449 33.31 -23.43 -15.31
CA GLU A 449 34.36 -24.45 -15.22
C GLU A 449 34.97 -24.44 -13.82
N LEU A 450 35.48 -25.61 -13.37
CA LEU A 450 36.25 -25.69 -12.15
C LEU A 450 37.74 -25.72 -12.48
N TYR A 451 38.48 -24.86 -11.77
CA TYR A 451 39.91 -24.89 -11.70
C TYR A 451 40.33 -25.46 -10.35
N TYR A 452 41.48 -26.09 -10.30
CA TYR A 452 41.94 -26.80 -9.14
C TYR A 452 43.30 -26.27 -8.70
N GLN A 453 43.42 -25.81 -7.46
CA GLN A 453 44.68 -25.33 -6.94
C GLN A 453 45.24 -26.35 -5.93
N PRO A 454 46.50 -26.82 -6.11
CA PRO A 454 47.06 -27.85 -5.27
C PRO A 454 47.41 -27.30 -3.87
N ILE A 455 47.12 -28.10 -2.84
CA ILE A 455 47.49 -27.89 -1.45
C ILE A 455 48.65 -28.83 -1.13
N ILE A 456 49.80 -28.26 -0.74
CA ILE A 456 51.08 -28.95 -0.61
C ILE A 456 51.42 -29.15 0.87
N CYS A 457 51.87 -30.35 1.23
CA CYS A 457 52.46 -30.59 2.53
C CYS A 457 53.83 -29.90 2.61
N LEU A 458 53.95 -28.91 3.48
CA LEU A 458 55.18 -28.11 3.61
C LEU A 458 56.38 -28.92 4.15
N LYS A 459 56.15 -30.09 4.76
CA LYS A 459 57.16 -30.99 5.25
C LYS A 459 57.69 -31.96 4.19
N THR A 460 56.84 -32.41 3.28
CA THR A 460 57.19 -33.49 2.33
C THR A 460 57.21 -33.01 0.88
N GLY A 461 56.67 -31.84 0.58
CA GLY A 461 56.52 -31.31 -0.77
C GLY A 461 55.53 -32.04 -1.67
N ILE A 462 54.70 -32.95 -1.12
CA ILE A 462 53.70 -33.71 -1.91
C ILE A 462 52.30 -33.05 -1.86
N ILE A 463 51.51 -33.33 -2.87
CA ILE A 463 50.12 -32.87 -2.94
C ILE A 463 49.27 -33.63 -1.91
N LYS A 464 48.53 -32.91 -1.07
CA LYS A 464 47.62 -33.46 -0.07
C LYS A 464 46.16 -33.11 -0.31
N GLY A 465 45.91 -32.13 -1.17
CA GLY A 465 44.57 -31.75 -1.55
C GLY A 465 44.55 -30.84 -2.77
N PHE A 466 43.34 -30.56 -3.20
CA PHE A 466 43.08 -29.51 -4.18
C PHE A 466 41.91 -28.66 -3.69
N GLU A 467 41.96 -27.37 -3.93
CA GLU A 467 40.81 -26.48 -3.78
C GLU A 467 40.12 -26.28 -5.12
N ALA A 468 38.81 -26.54 -5.18
CA ALA A 468 38.01 -26.34 -6.36
C ALA A 468 37.53 -24.87 -6.44
N LEU A 469 37.96 -24.20 -7.47
CA LEU A 469 37.74 -22.77 -7.68
C LEU A 469 36.94 -22.54 -8.96
N VAL A 470 35.72 -22.03 -8.83
CA VAL A 470 34.84 -21.75 -9.98
C VAL A 470 35.42 -20.64 -10.88
N ARG A 471 35.29 -20.84 -12.19
CA ARG A 471 35.62 -19.87 -13.23
C ARG A 471 34.42 -19.72 -14.13
N TRP A 472 34.18 -18.52 -14.58
CA TRP A 472 33.12 -18.23 -15.56
C TRP A 472 33.72 -17.76 -16.86
N GLN A 473 33.47 -18.54 -17.93
CA GLN A 473 33.86 -18.21 -19.29
C GLN A 473 32.63 -17.78 -20.08
N SER A 474 32.31 -16.50 -20.01
CA SER A 474 31.13 -15.97 -20.68
C SER A 474 31.37 -15.78 -22.17
N PRO A 475 30.47 -16.23 -23.06
CA PRO A 475 30.60 -16.00 -24.52
C PRO A 475 30.63 -14.51 -24.90
N SER A 476 29.94 -13.66 -24.13
CA SER A 476 29.83 -12.22 -24.40
C SER A 476 30.92 -11.39 -23.74
N ARG A 477 31.48 -11.84 -22.58
CA ARG A 477 32.40 -11.08 -21.73
C ARG A 477 33.81 -11.68 -21.66
N GLY A 478 33.99 -12.91 -22.15
CA GLY A 478 35.20 -13.68 -21.93
C GLY A 478 35.31 -14.13 -20.49
N PHE A 479 36.52 -14.16 -19.93
CA PHE A 479 36.80 -14.54 -18.56
C PHE A 479 36.24 -13.50 -17.58
N VAL A 480 35.30 -13.91 -16.71
CA VAL A 480 34.72 -13.08 -15.64
C VAL A 480 35.34 -13.50 -14.30
N SER A 481 35.90 -12.52 -13.57
CA SER A 481 36.54 -12.80 -12.28
C SER A 481 35.52 -13.28 -11.22
N PRO A 482 35.85 -14.29 -10.40
CA PRO A 482 35.04 -14.73 -9.27
C PRO A 482 34.62 -13.58 -8.33
N GLY A 483 35.52 -12.67 -8.04
CA GLY A 483 35.24 -11.49 -7.20
C GLY A 483 34.19 -10.53 -7.82
N ALA A 484 33.89 -10.64 -9.12
CA ALA A 484 32.85 -9.84 -9.75
C ALA A 484 31.47 -10.52 -9.71
N PHE A 485 31.40 -11.86 -9.91
CA PHE A 485 30.10 -12.54 -10.05
C PHE A 485 29.63 -13.26 -8.78
N ILE A 486 30.52 -13.74 -7.91
CA ILE A 486 30.14 -14.43 -6.67
C ILE A 486 29.28 -13.54 -5.75
N PRO A 487 29.63 -12.26 -5.49
CA PRO A 487 28.76 -11.39 -4.70
C PRO A 487 27.38 -11.18 -5.32
N VAL A 488 27.29 -11.13 -6.66
CA VAL A 488 26.02 -11.02 -7.38
C VAL A 488 25.22 -12.31 -7.22
N ALA A 489 25.86 -13.48 -7.38
CA ALA A 489 25.22 -14.78 -7.15
C ALA A 489 24.68 -14.93 -5.73
N GLU A 490 25.42 -14.47 -4.74
CA GLU A 490 24.98 -14.48 -3.34
C GLU A 490 23.78 -13.57 -3.11
N GLU A 491 23.78 -12.33 -3.60
CA GLU A 491 22.67 -11.41 -3.42
C GLU A 491 21.38 -11.88 -4.13
N THR A 492 21.51 -12.44 -5.33
CA THR A 492 20.37 -12.93 -6.11
C THR A 492 19.89 -14.32 -5.66
N GLY A 493 20.72 -15.08 -4.93
CA GLY A 493 20.44 -16.45 -4.54
C GLY A 493 20.88 -17.48 -5.57
N LEU A 494 21.43 -17.06 -6.70
CA LEU A 494 21.98 -17.95 -7.73
C LEU A 494 23.19 -18.76 -7.27
N ILE A 495 23.82 -18.34 -6.17
CA ILE A 495 24.91 -19.07 -5.51
C ILE A 495 24.47 -20.47 -5.05
N VAL A 496 23.19 -20.69 -4.75
CA VAL A 496 22.68 -21.99 -4.28
C VAL A 496 22.75 -23.04 -5.40
N PRO A 497 22.08 -22.89 -6.55
CA PRO A 497 22.19 -23.86 -7.64
C PRO A 497 23.61 -23.93 -8.22
N MET A 498 24.34 -22.82 -8.25
CA MET A 498 25.75 -22.81 -8.70
C MET A 498 26.64 -23.63 -7.75
N GLY A 499 26.47 -23.49 -6.44
CA GLY A 499 27.24 -24.22 -5.44
C GLY A 499 26.93 -25.71 -5.42
N GLU A 500 25.69 -26.10 -5.70
CA GLU A 500 25.33 -27.51 -5.91
C GLU A 500 26.09 -28.12 -7.08
N TRP A 501 26.12 -27.40 -8.20
CA TRP A 501 26.90 -27.81 -9.37
C TRP A 501 28.40 -27.89 -9.06
N ILE A 502 28.97 -26.89 -8.35
CA ILE A 502 30.38 -26.88 -7.94
C ILE A 502 30.70 -28.12 -7.10
N LEU A 503 29.89 -28.38 -6.06
CA LEU A 503 30.10 -29.50 -5.15
C LEU A 503 30.06 -30.85 -5.89
N THR A 504 29.03 -31.04 -6.71
CA THR A 504 28.87 -32.28 -7.49
C THR A 504 30.01 -32.50 -8.47
N THR A 505 30.42 -31.44 -9.19
CA THR A 505 31.50 -31.50 -10.17
C THR A 505 32.86 -31.75 -9.51
N ALA A 506 33.14 -31.09 -8.37
CA ALA A 506 34.36 -31.29 -7.62
C ALA A 506 34.47 -32.71 -7.04
N CYS A 507 33.38 -33.23 -6.46
CA CYS A 507 33.35 -34.60 -5.93
C CYS A 507 33.52 -35.62 -7.06
N HIS A 508 32.88 -35.43 -8.19
CA HIS A 508 33.02 -36.31 -9.35
C HIS A 508 34.45 -36.32 -9.88
N GLN A 509 35.11 -35.17 -9.97
CA GLN A 509 36.50 -35.06 -10.40
C GLN A 509 37.46 -35.76 -9.42
N MET A 510 37.24 -35.59 -8.11
CA MET A 510 38.08 -36.25 -7.10
C MET A 510 37.93 -37.78 -7.17
N GLN A 511 36.70 -38.29 -7.37
CA GLN A 511 36.45 -39.71 -7.51
C GLN A 511 37.17 -40.28 -8.76
N GLN A 512 37.10 -39.54 -9.90
CA GLN A 512 37.85 -39.95 -11.10
C GLN A 512 39.36 -40.04 -10.84
N TRP A 513 39.94 -39.08 -10.15
CA TRP A 513 41.36 -39.14 -9.79
C TRP A 513 41.69 -40.31 -8.89
N ARG A 514 40.80 -40.65 -7.93
CA ARG A 514 40.99 -41.80 -7.05
C ARG A 514 40.96 -43.13 -7.79
N GLU A 515 40.14 -43.24 -8.80
CA GLU A 515 40.04 -44.43 -9.67
C GLU A 515 41.22 -44.56 -10.62
N GLN A 516 41.78 -43.43 -11.09
CA GLN A 516 42.90 -43.43 -12.01
C GLN A 516 44.26 -43.52 -11.33
N PHE A 517 44.41 -42.97 -10.12
CA PHE A 517 45.72 -42.82 -9.47
C PHE A 517 45.74 -43.42 -8.06
N PRO A 518 46.55 -44.45 -7.78
CA PRO A 518 46.62 -45.08 -6.44
C PRO A 518 47.00 -44.11 -5.31
N HIS A 519 47.84 -43.10 -5.58
CA HIS A 519 48.26 -42.10 -4.59
C HIS A 519 47.14 -41.07 -4.27
N ALA A 520 46.06 -41.07 -4.98
CA ALA A 520 44.90 -40.20 -4.73
C ALA A 520 44.08 -40.62 -3.51
N GLU A 521 44.24 -41.80 -2.96
CA GLU A 521 43.43 -42.33 -1.85
C GLU A 521 43.41 -41.38 -0.63
N SER A 522 44.54 -40.71 -0.33
CA SER A 522 44.68 -39.80 0.82
C SER A 522 44.51 -38.31 0.47
N VAL A 523 44.15 -37.98 -0.77
CA VAL A 523 44.00 -36.61 -1.24
C VAL A 523 42.58 -36.12 -0.96
N VAL A 524 42.45 -34.85 -0.63
CA VAL A 524 41.19 -34.21 -0.22
C VAL A 524 40.83 -33.12 -1.20
N MET A 525 39.55 -33.06 -1.62
CA MET A 525 38.99 -31.98 -2.40
C MET A 525 38.34 -30.97 -1.45
N SER A 526 38.82 -29.74 -1.47
CA SER A 526 38.22 -28.60 -0.76
C SER A 526 37.23 -27.87 -1.62
N VAL A 527 36.06 -27.57 -1.09
CA VAL A 527 34.97 -26.82 -1.76
C VAL A 527 34.49 -25.73 -0.84
N ASN A 528 34.48 -24.52 -1.33
CA ASN A 528 33.97 -23.34 -0.65
C ASN A 528 32.45 -23.39 -0.54
N LEU A 529 31.90 -23.05 0.62
CA LEU A 529 30.48 -23.00 0.93
C LEU A 529 30.08 -21.55 1.21
N SER A 530 29.07 -21.03 0.51
CA SER A 530 28.57 -19.69 0.75
C SER A 530 27.62 -19.64 1.96
N SER A 531 27.48 -18.45 2.58
CA SER A 531 26.56 -18.25 3.71
C SER A 531 25.11 -18.61 3.37
N ARG A 532 24.65 -18.38 2.13
CA ARG A 532 23.32 -18.77 1.70
C ARG A 532 23.11 -20.25 1.55
N GLN A 533 24.12 -20.98 1.09
CA GLN A 533 24.06 -22.46 1.06
C GLN A 533 24.06 -23.04 2.47
N PHE A 534 24.91 -22.49 3.33
CA PHE A 534 25.01 -22.90 4.74
C PHE A 534 23.68 -22.75 5.49
N ALA A 535 22.89 -21.71 5.17
CA ALA A 535 21.57 -21.47 5.74
C ALA A 535 20.44 -22.34 5.14
N GLN A 536 20.72 -23.20 4.15
CA GLN A 536 19.69 -24.06 3.54
C GLN A 536 19.34 -25.25 4.45
N ALA A 537 18.06 -25.45 4.69
CA ALA A 537 17.57 -26.56 5.52
C ALA A 537 17.90 -27.96 4.94
N ASN A 538 18.17 -28.06 3.64
CA ASN A 538 18.45 -29.31 2.94
C ASN A 538 19.96 -29.55 2.68
N LEU A 539 20.86 -28.70 3.21
CA LEU A 539 22.31 -28.81 2.94
C LEU A 539 22.87 -30.18 3.23
N ILE A 540 22.56 -30.79 4.38
CA ILE A 540 23.04 -32.12 4.78
C ILE A 540 22.58 -33.18 3.77
N ALA A 541 21.31 -33.15 3.39
CA ALA A 541 20.75 -34.08 2.41
C ALA A 541 21.44 -33.94 1.05
N GLN A 542 21.69 -32.72 0.61
CA GLN A 542 22.38 -32.38 -0.63
C GLN A 542 23.83 -32.92 -0.65
N VAL A 543 24.59 -32.71 0.42
CA VAL A 543 25.95 -33.23 0.55
C VAL A 543 25.96 -34.77 0.57
N GLN A 544 25.04 -35.36 1.32
CA GLN A 544 24.88 -36.83 1.36
C GLN A 544 24.54 -37.41 -0.01
N GLU A 545 23.59 -36.82 -0.73
CA GLU A 545 23.20 -37.24 -2.09
C GLU A 545 24.38 -37.10 -3.07
N THR A 546 25.15 -36.02 -2.98
CA THR A 546 26.35 -35.82 -3.81
C THR A 546 27.37 -36.91 -3.56
N LEU A 547 27.68 -37.25 -2.29
CA LEU A 547 28.63 -38.31 -1.98
C LEU A 547 28.17 -39.68 -2.48
N ILE A 548 26.86 -39.98 -2.36
CA ILE A 548 26.30 -41.24 -2.85
C ILE A 548 26.35 -41.32 -4.38
N THR A 549 25.96 -40.26 -5.08
CA THR A 549 25.87 -40.24 -6.56
C THR A 549 27.26 -40.23 -7.21
N THR A 550 28.25 -39.58 -6.61
CA THR A 550 29.61 -39.56 -7.13
C THR A 550 30.44 -40.75 -6.67
N GLY A 551 30.03 -41.45 -5.64
CA GLY A 551 30.77 -42.55 -5.02
C GLY A 551 32.02 -42.10 -4.23
N LEU A 552 32.17 -40.77 -3.98
CA LEU A 552 33.31 -40.26 -3.22
C LEU A 552 33.15 -40.54 -1.73
N ALA A 553 34.20 -41.03 -1.09
CA ALA A 553 34.20 -41.18 0.37
C ALA A 553 34.24 -39.82 1.06
N GLY A 554 33.43 -39.63 2.13
CA GLY A 554 33.37 -38.37 2.86
C GLY A 554 34.74 -37.86 3.33
N ALA A 555 35.64 -38.74 3.74
CA ALA A 555 37.02 -38.41 4.17
C ALA A 555 37.86 -37.67 3.07
N ASN A 556 37.46 -37.76 1.81
CA ASN A 556 38.09 -37.08 0.70
C ASN A 556 37.43 -35.76 0.29
N LEU A 557 36.37 -35.36 1.00
CA LEU A 557 35.72 -34.04 0.84
C LEU A 557 36.02 -33.16 2.07
N LYS A 558 36.39 -31.91 1.80
CA LYS A 558 36.52 -30.86 2.81
C LYS A 558 35.64 -29.70 2.42
N LEU A 559 34.76 -29.27 3.32
CA LEU A 559 33.97 -28.07 3.13
C LEU A 559 34.66 -26.89 3.82
N GLU A 560 34.77 -25.77 3.09
CA GLU A 560 35.38 -24.54 3.58
C GLU A 560 34.31 -23.54 3.93
N ILE A 561 34.32 -23.04 5.16
CA ILE A 561 33.34 -22.08 5.71
C ILE A 561 34.10 -20.87 6.26
N THR A 562 33.61 -19.68 5.98
CA THR A 562 34.24 -18.45 6.49
C THR A 562 33.94 -18.21 7.96
N GLU A 563 34.84 -17.51 8.65
CA GLU A 563 34.67 -17.13 10.07
C GLU A 563 33.32 -16.40 10.30
N SER A 564 32.94 -15.49 9.41
CA SER A 564 31.70 -14.70 9.53
C SER A 564 30.41 -15.54 9.48
N MET A 565 30.43 -16.67 8.74
CA MET A 565 29.26 -17.55 8.63
C MET A 565 28.94 -18.25 9.94
N VAL A 566 29.96 -18.65 10.69
CA VAL A 566 29.78 -19.42 11.93
C VAL A 566 29.35 -18.55 13.11
N MET A 567 29.54 -17.23 13.03
CA MET A 567 29.23 -16.29 14.11
C MET A 567 27.81 -15.75 14.10
N ASP A 568 27.04 -15.87 12.99
CA ASP A 568 25.68 -15.33 12.87
C ASP A 568 24.67 -16.10 13.77
N ASP A 569 24.80 -17.44 13.89
CA ASP A 569 24.02 -18.28 14.81
C ASP A 569 24.81 -19.46 15.28
N VAL A 570 25.59 -19.26 16.38
CA VAL A 570 26.55 -20.20 16.88
C VAL A 570 25.95 -21.57 17.24
N ASN A 571 24.76 -21.60 17.88
CA ASN A 571 24.15 -22.85 18.33
C ASN A 571 23.70 -23.74 17.18
N ASN A 572 22.94 -23.17 16.24
CA ASN A 572 22.49 -23.89 15.05
C ASN A 572 23.68 -24.31 14.17
N THR A 573 24.74 -23.48 14.11
CA THR A 573 25.96 -23.78 13.38
C THR A 573 26.67 -25.01 13.98
N ILE A 574 26.83 -25.10 15.28
CA ILE A 574 27.48 -26.26 15.95
C ILE A 574 26.71 -27.55 15.63
N GLU A 575 25.39 -27.55 15.73
CA GLU A 575 24.53 -28.71 15.39
C GLU A 575 24.71 -29.13 13.93
N LEU A 576 24.65 -28.18 13.01
CA LEU A 576 24.80 -28.42 11.57
C LEU A 576 26.18 -29.03 11.24
N LEU A 577 27.24 -28.48 11.80
CA LEU A 577 28.60 -28.98 11.59
C LEU A 577 28.77 -30.40 12.16
N HIS A 578 28.17 -30.70 13.30
CA HIS A 578 28.18 -32.06 13.84
C HIS A 578 27.45 -33.07 12.97
N GLU A 579 26.31 -32.67 12.35
CA GLU A 579 25.60 -33.52 11.41
C GLU A 579 26.41 -33.76 10.14
N LEU A 580 27.08 -32.72 9.61
CA LEU A 580 28.00 -32.87 8.48
C LEU A 580 29.17 -33.80 8.80
N LYS A 581 29.72 -33.73 10.01
CA LYS A 581 30.79 -34.63 10.46
C LYS A 581 30.37 -36.10 10.51
N LYS A 582 29.08 -36.42 10.70
CA LYS A 582 28.59 -37.82 10.61
C LYS A 582 28.73 -38.42 9.22
N LEU A 583 28.85 -37.59 8.17
CA LEU A 583 29.15 -38.02 6.81
C LEU A 583 30.67 -38.30 6.59
N ASP A 584 31.48 -38.25 7.61
CA ASP A 584 32.95 -38.41 7.60
C ASP A 584 33.67 -37.33 6.75
N ILE A 585 33.06 -36.17 6.53
CA ILE A 585 33.67 -35.05 5.81
C ILE A 585 34.56 -34.24 6.72
N LYS A 586 35.52 -33.56 6.10
CA LYS A 586 36.38 -32.58 6.78
C LYS A 586 35.82 -31.19 6.69
N ILE A 587 36.04 -30.38 7.72
CA ILE A 587 35.58 -29.00 7.78
C ILE A 587 36.78 -28.09 7.99
N SER A 588 36.90 -27.05 7.15
CA SER A 588 37.94 -26.04 7.25
C SER A 588 37.33 -24.67 7.54
N MET A 589 37.93 -23.94 8.46
CA MET A 589 37.63 -22.55 8.71
C MET A 589 38.50 -21.68 7.79
N ASP A 590 37.89 -20.90 6.94
CA ASP A 590 38.51 -20.04 5.93
C ASP A 590 38.55 -18.56 6.33
N ASP A 591 39.43 -17.77 5.71
CA ASP A 591 39.62 -16.32 5.91
C ASP A 591 39.91 -15.95 7.39
N PHE A 592 40.53 -16.81 8.18
CA PHE A 592 40.73 -16.58 9.58
C PHE A 592 41.57 -15.33 9.89
N GLY A 593 41.03 -14.48 10.79
CA GLY A 593 41.68 -13.26 11.27
C GLY A 593 41.25 -11.99 10.52
N THR A 594 40.43 -12.08 9.46
CA THR A 594 39.90 -10.93 8.74
C THR A 594 38.62 -10.36 9.36
N GLY A 595 37.97 -11.10 10.28
CA GLY A 595 36.74 -10.77 10.98
C GLY A 595 36.90 -10.42 12.45
N TYR A 596 35.77 -10.28 13.15
CA TYR A 596 35.72 -10.11 14.60
C TYR A 596 35.82 -11.48 15.29
N SER A 597 37.03 -12.08 15.36
CA SER A 597 37.23 -13.36 16.00
C SER A 597 36.88 -13.30 17.50
N SER A 598 35.75 -13.87 17.87
CA SER A 598 35.51 -14.18 19.28
C SER A 598 36.12 -15.52 19.58
N PHE A 599 37.37 -15.52 20.09
CA PHE A 599 38.09 -16.71 20.52
C PHE A 599 37.28 -17.62 21.46
N ASN A 600 36.24 -17.09 22.08
CA ASN A 600 35.36 -17.80 23.01
C ASN A 600 34.58 -18.96 22.36
N TYR A 601 34.32 -18.91 21.04
CA TYR A 601 33.52 -19.92 20.36
C TYR A 601 34.33 -20.86 19.47
N LEU A 602 35.54 -20.48 19.09
CA LEU A 602 36.36 -21.26 18.15
C LEU A 602 36.57 -22.72 18.59
N HIS A 603 36.72 -22.96 19.89
CA HIS A 603 36.90 -24.30 20.45
C HIS A 603 35.64 -25.18 20.46
N LEU A 604 34.47 -24.61 20.15
CA LEU A 604 33.20 -25.32 20.12
C LEU A 604 32.89 -25.91 18.76
N PHE A 605 33.51 -25.40 17.70
CA PHE A 605 33.27 -25.87 16.35
C PHE A 605 34.09 -27.14 16.04
N PRO A 606 33.48 -28.20 15.48
CA PRO A 606 34.14 -29.43 15.12
C PRO A 606 34.93 -29.32 13.81
N THR A 607 35.83 -28.33 13.73
CA THR A 607 36.66 -28.06 12.55
C THR A 607 37.97 -28.81 12.60
N ASP A 608 38.43 -29.29 11.42
CA ASP A 608 39.65 -30.07 11.27
C ASP A 608 40.85 -29.22 10.86
N THR A 609 40.58 -28.11 10.18
CA THR A 609 41.63 -27.31 9.54
C THR A 609 41.32 -25.81 9.72
N LEU A 610 42.39 -25.03 9.89
CA LEU A 610 42.29 -23.56 9.87
C LEU A 610 43.15 -23.04 8.70
N LYS A 611 42.54 -22.18 7.85
CA LYS A 611 43.21 -21.52 6.72
C LYS A 611 43.61 -20.09 7.12
N ILE A 612 44.89 -19.79 6.97
CA ILE A 612 45.44 -18.45 7.22
C ILE A 612 45.32 -17.64 5.94
N ASP A 613 44.57 -16.55 6.01
CA ASP A 613 44.36 -15.68 4.84
C ASP A 613 45.65 -15.11 4.27
N ARG A 614 45.68 -14.96 2.94
CA ARG A 614 46.82 -14.43 2.19
C ARG A 614 47.35 -13.11 2.74
N SER A 615 46.50 -12.22 3.28
CA SER A 615 46.95 -10.92 3.80
C SER A 615 47.96 -11.05 4.95
N PHE A 616 47.84 -12.07 5.80
CA PHE A 616 48.79 -12.34 6.86
C PHE A 616 50.09 -12.94 6.31
N VAL A 617 50.00 -13.90 5.39
CA VAL A 617 51.14 -14.59 4.80
C VAL A 617 52.02 -13.62 4.00
N SER A 618 51.41 -12.78 3.14
CA SER A 618 52.16 -11.80 2.34
C SER A 618 52.85 -10.72 3.17
N ASN A 619 52.30 -10.39 4.35
CA ASN A 619 52.86 -9.38 5.23
C ASN A 619 53.99 -9.91 6.13
N MET A 620 54.22 -11.23 6.20
CA MET A 620 55.32 -11.80 6.98
C MET A 620 56.72 -11.28 6.59
N SER A 621 56.89 -10.97 5.32
CA SER A 621 58.14 -10.39 4.81
C SER A 621 58.43 -8.96 5.28
N GLN A 622 57.42 -8.25 5.86
CA GLN A 622 57.51 -6.84 6.23
C GLN A 622 58.02 -6.61 7.67
N GLY A 623 58.19 -7.66 8.49
CA GLY A 623 58.74 -7.53 9.80
C GLY A 623 58.36 -8.62 10.83
N VAL A 624 59.11 -8.71 11.90
CA VAL A 624 58.96 -9.73 12.94
C VAL A 624 57.57 -9.76 13.57
N LYS A 625 56.92 -8.61 13.79
CA LYS A 625 55.57 -8.56 14.37
C LYS A 625 54.53 -9.33 13.54
N ASN A 626 54.65 -9.26 12.23
CA ASN A 626 53.71 -9.96 11.33
C ASN A 626 54.02 -11.47 11.33
N GLN A 627 55.27 -11.86 11.45
CA GLN A 627 55.69 -13.27 11.65
C GLN A 627 55.12 -13.82 12.96
N ASP A 628 55.22 -13.05 14.06
CA ASP A 628 54.69 -13.44 15.37
C ASP A 628 53.17 -13.66 15.33
N ILE A 629 52.42 -12.87 14.55
CA ILE A 629 50.99 -13.05 14.37
C ILE A 629 50.70 -14.40 13.71
N VAL A 630 51.34 -14.69 12.57
CA VAL A 630 51.15 -15.96 11.86
C VAL A 630 51.56 -17.14 12.71
N ASN A 631 52.70 -17.07 13.40
CA ASN A 631 53.15 -18.11 14.31
C ASN A 631 52.16 -18.34 15.49
N THR A 632 51.59 -17.26 16.01
CA THR A 632 50.56 -17.34 17.07
C THR A 632 49.29 -18.04 16.56
N ILE A 633 48.85 -17.76 15.31
CA ILE A 633 47.71 -18.43 14.71
C ILE A 633 47.97 -19.93 14.55
N VAL A 634 49.16 -20.32 14.08
CA VAL A 634 49.56 -21.73 13.96
C VAL A 634 49.56 -22.44 15.33
N ILE A 635 50.14 -21.83 16.35
CA ILE A 635 50.14 -22.37 17.72
C ILE A 635 48.71 -22.52 18.25
N LEU A 636 47.86 -21.54 18.02
CA LEU A 636 46.45 -21.58 18.43
C LEU A 636 45.71 -22.74 17.78
N ALA A 637 45.81 -22.89 16.45
CA ALA A 637 45.21 -24.00 15.72
C ALA A 637 45.63 -25.36 16.26
N HIS A 638 46.94 -25.57 16.50
CA HIS A 638 47.45 -26.79 17.07
C HIS A 638 46.92 -27.07 18.48
N ARG A 639 46.78 -26.03 19.32
CA ARG A 639 46.19 -26.17 20.67
C ARG A 639 44.73 -26.57 20.64
N LEU A 640 44.03 -26.25 19.54
CA LEU A 640 42.65 -26.64 19.29
C LEU A 640 42.52 -27.96 18.52
N GLY A 641 43.66 -28.62 18.19
CA GLY A 641 43.66 -29.89 17.46
C GLY A 641 43.42 -29.80 15.99
N MET A 642 43.61 -28.61 15.39
CA MET A 642 43.43 -28.36 13.96
C MET A 642 44.75 -28.34 13.21
N ASP A 643 44.76 -28.87 11.98
CA ASP A 643 45.83 -28.65 11.01
C ASP A 643 45.75 -27.23 10.44
N VAL A 644 46.85 -26.73 9.90
CA VAL A 644 46.91 -25.37 9.32
C VAL A 644 47.26 -25.41 7.84
N ILE A 645 46.51 -24.61 7.05
CA ILE A 645 46.84 -24.31 5.65
C ILE A 645 47.16 -22.81 5.53
N ALA A 646 48.32 -22.48 5.04
CA ALA A 646 48.67 -21.08 4.75
C ALA A 646 48.39 -20.76 3.27
N GLU A 647 47.63 -19.67 3.03
CA GLU A 647 47.24 -19.26 1.71
C GLU A 647 48.14 -18.17 1.14
N GLY A 648 48.17 -18.09 -0.23
CA GLY A 648 48.82 -17.02 -0.93
C GLY A 648 50.35 -17.02 -0.81
N ILE A 649 50.96 -18.18 -0.64
CA ILE A 649 52.42 -18.31 -0.67
C ILE A 649 52.94 -17.99 -2.03
N GLU A 650 53.72 -16.92 -2.18
CA GLU A 650 54.30 -16.48 -3.46
C GLU A 650 55.81 -16.61 -3.52
N THR A 651 56.49 -16.70 -2.36
CA THR A 651 57.94 -16.70 -2.30
C THR A 651 58.49 -17.88 -1.47
N LYS A 652 59.76 -18.25 -1.78
CA LYS A 652 60.50 -19.27 -1.02
C LYS A 652 60.68 -18.85 0.45
N VAL A 653 60.78 -17.55 0.73
CA VAL A 653 60.97 -17.02 2.09
C VAL A 653 59.70 -17.28 2.94
N GLU A 654 58.54 -16.96 2.40
CA GLU A 654 57.25 -17.22 3.06
C GLU A 654 57.09 -18.72 3.37
N ARG A 655 57.38 -19.57 2.38
CA ARG A 655 57.31 -21.02 2.55
C ARG A 655 58.22 -21.50 3.66
N ASN A 656 59.47 -21.01 3.70
CA ASN A 656 60.45 -21.42 4.72
C ASN A 656 60.05 -20.98 6.14
N LEU A 657 59.53 -19.77 6.30
CA LEU A 657 59.00 -19.28 7.57
C LEU A 657 57.84 -20.13 8.06
N LEU A 658 56.89 -20.44 7.22
CA LEU A 658 55.74 -21.29 7.54
C LEU A 658 56.17 -22.70 7.96
N HIS A 659 57.16 -23.27 7.26
CA HIS A 659 57.73 -24.55 7.66
C HIS A 659 58.42 -24.48 9.03
N GLN A 660 59.12 -23.38 9.35
CA GLN A 660 59.72 -23.16 10.68
C GLN A 660 58.67 -23.02 11.78
N PHE A 661 57.48 -22.47 11.47
CA PHE A 661 56.35 -22.36 12.38
C PHE A 661 55.60 -23.70 12.56
N ASN A 662 56.02 -24.76 11.86
CA ASN A 662 55.36 -26.08 11.81
C ASN A 662 53.96 -26.03 11.16
N CYS A 663 53.71 -25.13 10.22
CA CYS A 663 52.51 -25.16 9.42
C CYS A 663 52.52 -26.41 8.52
N GLU A 664 51.41 -27.20 8.52
CA GLU A 664 51.33 -28.48 7.81
C GLU A 664 51.26 -28.31 6.32
N TYR A 665 50.40 -27.40 5.87
CA TYR A 665 50.05 -27.27 4.44
C TYR A 665 50.20 -25.85 3.97
N GLY A 666 50.40 -25.70 2.67
CA GLY A 666 50.48 -24.41 2.01
C GLY A 666 49.92 -24.44 0.61
N GLN A 667 49.35 -23.31 0.21
CA GLN A 667 48.75 -23.07 -1.09
C GLN A 667 49.22 -21.70 -1.60
N GLY A 668 49.46 -21.58 -2.89
CA GLY A 668 49.83 -20.29 -3.46
C GLY A 668 50.55 -20.39 -4.79
N TYR A 669 50.84 -19.23 -5.43
CA TYR A 669 51.47 -19.15 -6.72
C TYR A 669 52.92 -19.62 -6.73
N TYR A 670 53.54 -19.73 -5.58
CA TYR A 670 54.86 -20.37 -5.46
C TYR A 670 54.84 -21.83 -5.93
N PHE A 671 53.77 -22.54 -5.69
CA PHE A 671 53.59 -23.94 -6.07
C PHE A 671 52.92 -24.04 -7.44
N ALA A 672 51.70 -23.55 -7.57
CA ALA A 672 50.94 -23.47 -8.80
C ALA A 672 49.84 -22.43 -8.71
N LYS A 673 49.50 -21.77 -9.85
CA LYS A 673 48.24 -21.06 -9.99
C LYS A 673 47.10 -22.07 -10.06
N PRO A 674 45.81 -21.65 -9.84
CA PRO A 674 44.68 -22.51 -10.17
C PRO A 674 44.78 -23.06 -11.58
N LEU A 675 44.73 -24.38 -11.71
CA LEU A 675 44.93 -25.13 -12.96
C LEU A 675 43.62 -25.58 -13.55
N SER A 676 43.54 -25.68 -14.88
CA SER A 676 42.39 -26.35 -15.53
C SER A 676 42.34 -27.82 -15.11
N GLN A 677 41.15 -28.47 -15.31
CA GLN A 677 40.99 -29.90 -15.05
C GLN A 677 42.08 -30.72 -15.68
N LYS A 678 42.47 -30.41 -16.93
CA LYS A 678 43.51 -31.11 -17.70
C LYS A 678 44.86 -30.92 -17.06
N ASP A 679 45.27 -29.67 -16.81
CA ASP A 679 46.59 -29.36 -16.27
C ASP A 679 46.77 -29.87 -14.82
N ALA A 680 45.66 -29.85 -14.03
CA ALA A 680 45.66 -30.42 -12.68
C ALA A 680 45.84 -31.96 -12.71
N THR A 681 45.21 -32.63 -13.68
CA THR A 681 45.31 -34.06 -13.87
C THR A 681 46.74 -34.44 -14.30
N GLU A 682 47.34 -33.69 -15.26
CA GLU A 682 48.75 -33.92 -15.65
C GLU A 682 49.71 -33.68 -14.48
N LEU A 683 49.50 -32.62 -13.66
CA LEU A 683 50.32 -32.36 -12.48
C LEU A 683 50.19 -33.50 -11.47
N PHE A 684 49.00 -34.07 -11.32
CA PHE A 684 48.74 -35.14 -10.38
C PHE A 684 49.27 -36.48 -10.88
N GLU A 685 49.19 -36.78 -12.18
CA GLU A 685 49.78 -37.97 -12.81
C GLU A 685 51.29 -38.00 -12.66
N GLN A 686 51.95 -36.84 -12.82
CA GLN A 686 53.41 -36.73 -12.67
C GLN A 686 53.86 -36.94 -11.21
N ASN A 687 52.95 -37.02 -10.22
CA ASN A 687 53.20 -37.10 -8.80
C ASN A 687 54.31 -36.10 -8.36
N LYS A 688 54.22 -34.87 -8.84
CA LYS A 688 55.21 -33.83 -8.65
C LYS A 688 55.48 -33.57 -7.16
N THR A 689 56.75 -33.57 -6.80
CA THR A 689 57.19 -33.19 -5.48
C THR A 689 57.98 -31.89 -5.56
N TRP A 690 57.63 -30.92 -4.70
CA TRP A 690 58.39 -29.67 -4.61
C TRP A 690 59.60 -29.88 -3.66
N GLU A 691 60.77 -29.51 -4.14
CA GLU A 691 62.00 -29.59 -3.33
C GLU A 691 61.89 -28.74 -2.07
N ILE A 692 62.13 -29.34 -0.93
CA ILE A 692 62.17 -28.71 0.36
C ILE A 692 63.62 -28.61 0.79
N ASP A 693 64.27 -27.48 0.41
CA ASP A 693 65.58 -27.18 0.95
C ASP A 693 65.46 -26.84 2.45
N TYR A 694 66.15 -27.59 3.29
CA TYR A 694 66.23 -27.38 4.76
C TYR A 694 67.16 -26.23 5.10
#